data_31765aeadfcba70475057f7087a570a0
#
_entry.id   31765aeadfcba70475057f7087a570a0
#
_cell.length_a   1.000
_cell.length_b   1.000
_cell.length_c   1.000
_cell.angle_alpha   90.00
_cell.angle_beta   90.00
_cell.angle_gamma   90.00
#
_symmetry.space_group_name_H-M   'P 1'
#
loop_
_entity.id
_entity.type
_entity.pdbx_description
1 polymer ?
#
loop_
_entity_poly.entity_id
_entity_poly.type
_entity_poly.pdbx_seq_one_letter_code
_entity_poly.pdbx_strand_id
1 'polypeptide(L)'
;MPCLIDAHGSRPSSSVSVAVIRSLTKGLTHWLNARGKSVMDLTGCANPLPRFWCSAVLFWAGDGDRSAWPLSAFSFLIILGNLGTLYGINVWSGELFNALEKYQTRTVFFLSLIYFPLLAISVLVVLGQVWARMTLQRRWRAWLNRHLMDRWLANGRYYQLNLLGGEPKNPEFRIAEDLRIATEAPVEFATGLVSALLSAATFIFVLWSLGGPLDLEFAGVHLAIPGFLVITAIVYAVLATMSIAWVGRCFIPATEAKNQAEAEYRYVLTRLRENAESVALMRGESEERAGVERSLGQVLRTWREVCFQCLKTTFVSQTSGFFAPILPVLLCAPKFLNGSLTLGQVMQAASAFTIVQAAFAWLVDNYPKLGDWAASARRVASLMTALDDLERAERGNGLGRITVDRVGAQLALRLVKLSVTLDDGTPVVEKVDIAVRPGERLLVVGDSGTGKSALLRAIAGLWPWGHGRIEVADHARLFFLPQRPYLPLGTLRQAATYPDTADARSDGAVTEAFRSVGLEHYLDRLDAEAPWDQILSGGEKQRLAFARVLLRGPNIIVMDEATSALDPRSQDLLMGLLLLQLEQATIISVGHRPELEHYHDRKIVLEGSGGCARIVSDIPIAPQPPSVDRFPRGLTRKVMATTVHKIMVNSRLSGMALLPPNPARDI
;
A
#
# COMPACT_ATOMS: atom_id res chain seq x y z
N MET A 1 7.55 4.96 -40.81
CA MET A 1 7.10 3.57 -40.90
C MET A 1 5.86 3.43 -40.04
N PRO A 2 4.76 2.91 -40.54
CA PRO A 2 3.51 2.83 -39.81
C PRO A 2 3.60 1.76 -38.73
N CYS A 3 2.83 1.92 -37.65
CA CYS A 3 2.54 0.85 -36.68
C CYS A 3 1.88 -0.32 -37.43
N LEU A 4 2.72 -1.21 -37.94
CA LEU A 4 2.33 -2.50 -38.48
C LEU A 4 3.00 -3.55 -37.58
N ILE A 5 2.26 -4.04 -36.63
CA ILE A 5 2.27 -5.45 -36.23
C ILE A 5 0.84 -5.73 -35.76
N ASP A 6 0.15 -6.46 -36.61
CA ASP A 6 -1.04 -7.20 -36.28
C ASP A 6 -0.77 -8.22 -35.22
N ALA A 7 -1.64 -8.33 -34.23
CA ALA A 7 -2.11 -9.62 -33.73
C ALA A 7 -3.26 -9.42 -32.77
N HIS A 8 -4.38 -10.01 -33.09
CA HIS A 8 -5.57 -10.27 -32.29
C HIS A 8 -6.45 -9.07 -31.87
N GLY A 9 -7.57 -9.02 -32.58
CA GLY A 9 -8.65 -8.09 -32.46
C GLY A 9 -9.19 -7.88 -31.05
N SER A 10 -8.78 -6.76 -30.49
CA SER A 10 -9.54 -6.06 -29.48
C SER A 10 -9.39 -4.57 -29.78
N ARG A 11 -10.47 -3.94 -30.23
CA ARG A 11 -10.55 -2.50 -30.43
C ARG A 11 -10.35 -1.80 -29.08
N PRO A 12 -9.23 -1.10 -28.81
CA PRO A 12 -9.11 -0.28 -27.62
C PRO A 12 -9.44 1.16 -27.99
N SER A 13 -10.06 1.86 -27.09
CA SER A 13 -10.01 3.30 -26.87
C SER A 13 -11.29 4.12 -26.91
N SER A 14 -12.35 3.76 -27.61
CA SER A 14 -13.62 4.48 -27.45
C SER A 14 -14.42 4.06 -26.20
N SER A 15 -14.16 2.86 -25.67
CA SER A 15 -14.85 2.31 -24.50
C SER A 15 -14.32 2.86 -23.16
N VAL A 16 -13.04 3.22 -23.06
CA VAL A 16 -12.45 3.71 -21.80
C VAL A 16 -12.91 5.15 -21.52
N SER A 17 -12.92 6.02 -22.52
CA SER A 17 -13.37 7.41 -22.36
C SER A 17 -14.85 7.49 -21.97
N VAL A 18 -15.69 6.69 -22.61
CA VAL A 18 -17.14 6.63 -22.31
C VAL A 18 -17.38 5.96 -20.94
N ALA A 19 -16.56 4.97 -20.56
CA ALA A 19 -16.65 4.32 -19.25
C ALA A 19 -16.23 5.25 -18.11
N VAL A 20 -15.20 6.07 -18.30
CA VAL A 20 -14.74 7.04 -17.30
C VAL A 20 -15.78 8.16 -17.12
N ILE A 21 -16.32 8.71 -18.22
CA ILE A 21 -17.37 9.75 -18.18
C ILE A 21 -18.67 9.17 -17.58
N ARG A 22 -19.08 7.95 -17.95
CA ARG A 22 -20.22 7.27 -17.32
C ARG A 22 -19.97 6.93 -15.85
N SER A 23 -18.73 6.65 -15.45
CA SER A 23 -18.37 6.40 -14.05
C SER A 23 -18.42 7.68 -13.23
N LEU A 24 -17.95 8.81 -13.80
CA LEU A 24 -18.03 10.12 -13.16
C LEU A 24 -19.49 10.57 -12.99
N THR A 25 -20.33 10.40 -13.99
CA THR A 25 -21.77 10.76 -13.91
C THR A 25 -22.53 9.83 -12.96
N LYS A 26 -22.25 8.51 -12.95
CA LYS A 26 -22.82 7.58 -11.98
C LYS A 26 -22.31 7.84 -10.55
N GLY A 27 -21.04 8.25 -10.39
CA GLY A 27 -20.48 8.67 -9.10
C GLY A 27 -21.20 9.91 -8.55
N LEU A 28 -21.48 10.91 -9.42
CA LEU A 28 -22.19 12.13 -9.03
C LEU A 28 -23.66 11.86 -8.66
N THR A 29 -24.35 11.01 -9.41
CA THR A 29 -25.74 10.61 -9.08
C THR A 29 -25.81 9.75 -7.82
N HIS A 30 -24.81 8.89 -7.57
CA HIS A 30 -24.70 8.13 -6.32
C HIS A 30 -24.41 9.04 -5.12
N TRP A 31 -23.60 10.09 -5.34
CA TRP A 31 -23.30 11.11 -4.31
C TRP A 31 -24.54 11.92 -3.91
N LEU A 32 -25.35 12.33 -4.89
CA LEU A 32 -26.61 13.04 -4.65
C LEU A 32 -27.63 12.18 -3.88
N ASN A 33 -27.65 10.87 -4.11
CA ASN A 33 -28.55 9.93 -3.45
C ASN A 33 -28.04 9.39 -2.09
N ALA A 34 -26.75 9.54 -1.78
CA ALA A 34 -26.12 8.98 -0.56
C ALA A 34 -26.35 9.81 0.71
N ARG A 35 -26.93 11.01 0.60
CA ARG A 35 -27.20 11.90 1.76
C ARG A 35 -28.16 11.34 2.83
N GLY A 36 -28.69 10.14 2.63
CA GLY A 36 -29.64 9.52 3.57
C GLY A 36 -29.37 8.04 3.88
N LYS A 37 -28.30 7.42 3.37
CA LYS A 37 -28.04 6.00 3.57
C LYS A 37 -26.87 5.75 4.53
N SER A 38 -27.05 4.79 5.42
CA SER A 38 -26.03 4.30 6.35
C SER A 38 -24.79 3.81 5.58
N VAL A 39 -23.58 3.96 6.17
CA VAL A 39 -22.29 3.50 5.65
C VAL A 39 -22.31 2.01 5.22
N MET A 40 -23.22 1.23 5.77
CA MET A 40 -23.39 -0.21 5.50
C MET A 40 -23.92 -0.53 4.09
N ASP A 41 -24.68 0.38 3.46
CA ASP A 41 -25.25 0.17 2.13
C ASP A 41 -24.27 0.40 0.96
N LEU A 42 -23.09 0.95 1.23
CA LEU A 42 -22.07 1.28 0.22
C LEU A 42 -21.16 0.09 -0.15
N THR A 43 -21.28 -1.04 0.55
CA THR A 43 -20.48 -2.26 0.31
C THR A 43 -20.91 -3.06 -0.91
N GLY A 44 -22.03 -2.72 -1.54
CA GLY A 44 -22.61 -3.45 -2.70
C GLY A 44 -22.07 -3.09 -4.08
N CYS A 45 -21.05 -2.21 -4.19
CA CYS A 45 -20.47 -1.83 -5.49
C CYS A 45 -19.48 -2.88 -5.99
N ALA A 46 -19.93 -3.80 -6.82
CA ALA A 46 -19.08 -4.84 -7.43
C ALA A 46 -18.00 -4.31 -8.40
N ASN A 47 -18.15 -3.09 -8.92
CA ASN A 47 -17.17 -2.46 -9.81
C ASN A 47 -16.12 -1.64 -9.02
N PRO A 48 -14.82 -1.77 -9.32
CA PRO A 48 -13.74 -1.14 -8.53
C PRO A 48 -13.75 0.41 -8.55
N LEU A 49 -14.03 1.06 -9.67
CA LEU A 49 -14.03 2.54 -9.73
C LEU A 49 -15.14 3.20 -8.89
N PRO A 50 -16.41 2.74 -8.95
CA PRO A 50 -17.44 3.21 -8.01
C PRO A 50 -17.05 3.00 -6.54
N ARG A 51 -16.37 1.89 -6.21
CA ARG A 51 -15.90 1.61 -4.84
C ARG A 51 -14.89 2.65 -4.35
N PHE A 52 -13.96 3.06 -5.21
CA PHE A 52 -13.03 4.16 -4.88
C PHE A 52 -13.78 5.47 -4.62
N TRP A 53 -14.78 5.81 -5.44
CA TRP A 53 -15.59 7.01 -5.24
C TRP A 53 -16.41 6.97 -3.95
N CYS A 54 -16.88 5.80 -3.52
CA CYS A 54 -17.51 5.65 -2.20
C CYS A 54 -16.55 6.05 -1.07
N SER A 55 -15.25 5.72 -1.17
CA SER A 55 -14.26 6.17 -0.18
C SER A 55 -14.04 7.69 -0.20
N ALA A 56 -14.11 8.32 -1.39
CA ALA A 56 -14.06 9.77 -1.50
C ALA A 56 -15.28 10.43 -0.82
N VAL A 57 -16.48 9.89 -1.04
CA VAL A 57 -17.70 10.38 -0.37
C VAL A 57 -17.56 10.31 1.16
N LEU A 58 -16.98 9.24 1.69
CA LEU A 58 -16.74 9.11 3.14
C LEU A 58 -15.80 10.21 3.67
N PHE A 59 -14.80 10.63 2.89
CA PHE A 59 -13.91 11.72 3.30
C PHE A 59 -14.62 13.07 3.39
N TRP A 60 -15.55 13.39 2.46
CA TRP A 60 -16.27 14.68 2.46
C TRP A 60 -17.57 14.69 3.27
N ALA A 61 -18.24 13.57 3.42
CA ALA A 61 -19.59 13.49 4.02
C ALA A 61 -19.67 12.67 5.31
N GLY A 62 -18.63 11.90 5.66
CA GLY A 62 -18.60 11.01 6.83
C GLY A 62 -17.68 11.48 7.94
N ASP A 63 -17.01 10.52 8.59
CA ASP A 63 -16.04 10.74 9.67
C ASP A 63 -14.68 11.28 9.18
N GLY A 64 -14.65 11.84 7.97
CA GLY A 64 -13.47 12.45 7.39
C GLY A 64 -13.02 13.73 8.07
N ASP A 65 -12.15 14.47 7.42
CA ASP A 65 -11.64 15.73 7.95
C ASP A 65 -12.71 16.85 7.80
N ARG A 66 -13.19 17.41 8.92
CA ARG A 66 -14.15 18.54 8.94
C ARG A 66 -13.71 19.74 8.10
N SER A 67 -12.42 19.84 7.78
CA SER A 67 -11.88 20.91 6.94
C SER A 67 -11.98 20.64 5.44
N ALA A 68 -12.42 19.48 4.99
CA ALA A 68 -12.49 19.12 3.56
C ALA A 68 -13.40 20.09 2.77
N TRP A 69 -14.60 20.37 3.30
CA TRP A 69 -15.54 21.32 2.68
C TRP A 69 -15.04 22.76 2.66
N PRO A 70 -14.58 23.36 3.79
CA PRO A 70 -13.98 24.69 3.76
C PRO A 70 -12.81 24.83 2.79
N LEU A 71 -11.93 23.82 2.70
CA LEU A 71 -10.80 23.82 1.76
C LEU A 71 -11.27 23.73 0.29
N SER A 72 -12.28 22.92 0.02
CA SER A 72 -12.87 22.82 -1.32
C SER A 72 -13.55 24.12 -1.74
N ALA A 73 -14.31 24.76 -0.84
CA ALA A 73 -14.92 26.05 -1.06
C ALA A 73 -13.88 27.16 -1.26
N PHE A 74 -12.83 27.17 -0.45
CA PHE A 74 -11.70 28.10 -0.59
C PHE A 74 -10.96 27.90 -1.92
N SER A 75 -10.71 26.64 -2.34
CA SER A 75 -10.15 26.35 -3.65
C SER A 75 -11.00 26.91 -4.78
N PHE A 76 -12.32 26.75 -4.70
CA PHE A 76 -13.25 27.29 -5.70
C PHE A 76 -13.24 28.82 -5.73
N LEU A 77 -13.25 29.47 -4.56
CA LEU A 77 -13.18 30.93 -4.45
C LEU A 77 -11.87 31.48 -5.06
N ILE A 78 -10.76 30.81 -4.84
CA ILE A 78 -9.47 31.17 -5.44
C ILE A 78 -9.48 30.99 -6.96
N ILE A 79 -10.14 29.95 -7.50
CA ILE A 79 -10.30 29.77 -8.94
C ILE A 79 -11.08 30.96 -9.52
N LEU A 80 -12.13 31.43 -8.86
CA LEU A 80 -12.86 32.64 -9.27
C LEU A 80 -11.97 33.88 -9.17
N GLY A 81 -11.17 34.01 -8.13
CA GLY A 81 -10.19 35.09 -8.00
C GLY A 81 -9.16 35.08 -9.13
N ASN A 82 -8.64 33.91 -9.50
CA ASN A 82 -7.72 33.75 -10.64
C ASN A 82 -8.39 34.14 -11.97
N LEU A 83 -9.64 33.75 -12.18
CA LEU A 83 -10.42 34.18 -13.34
C LEU A 83 -10.58 35.70 -13.38
N GLY A 84 -10.87 36.33 -12.23
CA GLY A 84 -10.96 37.79 -12.11
C GLY A 84 -9.64 38.49 -12.44
N THR A 85 -8.50 37.96 -12.01
CA THR A 85 -7.19 38.52 -12.35
C THR A 85 -6.85 38.36 -13.84
N LEU A 86 -7.17 37.21 -14.45
CA LEU A 86 -6.99 37.01 -15.90
C LEU A 86 -7.85 37.98 -16.74
N TYR A 87 -9.10 38.16 -16.33
CA TYR A 87 -10.00 39.14 -16.97
C TYR A 87 -9.47 40.57 -16.77
N GLY A 88 -9.06 40.94 -15.54
CA GLY A 88 -8.47 42.24 -15.24
C GLY A 88 -7.22 42.55 -16.10
N ILE A 89 -6.33 41.57 -16.26
CA ILE A 89 -5.12 41.70 -17.10
C ILE A 89 -5.53 41.89 -18.59
N ASN A 90 -6.55 41.17 -19.06
CA ASN A 90 -7.04 41.31 -20.43
C ASN A 90 -7.59 42.71 -20.68
N VAL A 91 -8.44 43.26 -19.80
CA VAL A 91 -8.96 44.62 -19.88
C VAL A 91 -7.85 45.67 -19.77
N TRP A 92 -6.94 45.52 -18.80
CA TRP A 92 -5.78 46.38 -18.64
C TRP A 92 -4.92 46.43 -19.88
N SER A 93 -4.67 45.28 -20.51
CA SER A 93 -3.91 45.21 -21.78
C SER A 93 -4.61 46.02 -22.89
N GLY A 94 -5.91 45.89 -23.01
CA GLY A 94 -6.68 46.67 -23.99
C GLY A 94 -6.57 48.18 -23.76
N GLU A 95 -6.75 48.65 -22.55
CA GLU A 95 -6.62 50.09 -22.20
C GLU A 95 -5.21 50.63 -22.43
N LEU A 96 -4.18 49.80 -22.12
CA LEU A 96 -2.78 50.18 -22.35
C LEU A 96 -2.51 50.40 -23.86
N PHE A 97 -2.91 49.45 -24.70
CA PHE A 97 -2.72 49.56 -26.14
C PHE A 97 -3.55 50.69 -26.79
N ASN A 98 -4.76 50.96 -26.27
CA ASN A 98 -5.54 52.12 -26.70
C ASN A 98 -4.88 53.45 -26.34
N ALA A 99 -4.26 53.54 -25.13
CA ALA A 99 -3.53 54.71 -24.71
C ALA A 99 -2.25 54.93 -25.53
N LEU A 100 -1.57 53.84 -25.93
CA LEU A 100 -0.42 53.89 -26.83
C LEU A 100 -0.80 54.35 -28.22
N GLU A 101 -1.89 53.83 -28.77
CA GLU A 101 -2.42 54.26 -30.09
C GLU A 101 -2.75 55.76 -30.15
N LYS A 102 -3.28 56.30 -29.03
CA LYS A 102 -3.65 57.69 -28.87
C LYS A 102 -2.49 58.60 -28.38
N TYR A 103 -1.28 58.09 -28.24
CA TYR A 103 -0.10 58.80 -27.74
C TYR A 103 -0.30 59.47 -26.35
N GLN A 104 -1.13 58.91 -25.49
CA GLN A 104 -1.46 59.45 -24.17
C GLN A 104 -0.40 59.06 -23.12
N THR A 105 0.76 59.74 -23.09
CA THR A 105 1.88 59.39 -22.22
C THR A 105 1.53 59.30 -20.76
N ARG A 106 0.66 60.18 -20.24
CA ARG A 106 0.26 60.19 -18.81
C ARG A 106 -0.56 58.94 -18.49
N THR A 107 -1.48 58.54 -19.35
CA THR A 107 -2.32 57.36 -19.17
C THR A 107 -1.48 56.09 -19.24
N VAL A 108 -0.53 55.99 -20.18
CA VAL A 108 0.39 54.86 -20.32
C VAL A 108 1.20 54.69 -19.06
N PHE A 109 1.78 55.79 -18.51
CA PHE A 109 2.55 55.74 -17.26
C PHE A 109 1.70 55.27 -16.08
N PHE A 110 0.47 55.75 -15.92
CA PHE A 110 -0.45 55.36 -14.86
C PHE A 110 -0.84 53.90 -15.01
N LEU A 111 -1.21 53.40 -16.16
CA LEU A 111 -1.51 52.00 -16.43
C LEU A 111 -0.31 51.09 -16.19
N SER A 112 0.90 51.54 -16.55
CA SER A 112 2.13 50.78 -16.23
C SER A 112 2.32 50.62 -14.74
N LEU A 113 1.96 51.62 -13.95
CA LEU A 113 2.06 51.56 -12.47
C LEU A 113 1.00 50.59 -11.88
N ILE A 114 -0.21 50.58 -12.43
CA ILE A 114 -1.31 49.65 -12.02
C ILE A 114 -0.95 48.20 -12.29
N TYR A 115 -0.08 47.91 -13.25
CA TYR A 115 0.31 46.52 -13.55
C TYR A 115 0.98 45.81 -12.36
N PHE A 116 1.80 46.54 -11.56
CA PHE A 116 2.50 45.90 -10.43
C PHE A 116 1.59 45.36 -9.34
N PRO A 117 0.59 46.11 -8.83
CA PRO A 117 -0.36 45.54 -7.88
C PRO A 117 -1.25 44.42 -8.51
N LEU A 118 -1.63 44.54 -9.77
CA LEU A 118 -2.38 43.51 -10.47
C LEU A 118 -1.57 42.21 -10.59
N LEU A 119 -0.29 42.32 -10.91
CA LEU A 119 0.64 41.17 -10.92
C LEU A 119 0.80 40.57 -9.52
N ALA A 120 0.96 41.40 -8.50
CA ALA A 120 1.11 40.93 -7.13
C ALA A 120 -0.14 40.13 -6.66
N ILE A 121 -1.34 40.66 -6.95
CA ILE A 121 -2.61 39.97 -6.66
C ILE A 121 -2.69 38.65 -7.44
N SER A 122 -2.33 38.64 -8.73
CA SER A 122 -2.33 37.41 -9.55
C SER A 122 -1.41 36.35 -8.96
N VAL A 123 -0.19 36.72 -8.57
CA VAL A 123 0.78 35.81 -7.92
C VAL A 123 0.24 35.26 -6.60
N LEU A 124 -0.33 36.12 -5.74
CA LEU A 124 -0.92 35.68 -4.48
C LEU A 124 -2.08 34.69 -4.67
N VAL A 125 -2.93 34.94 -5.65
CA VAL A 125 -4.05 34.05 -6.00
C VAL A 125 -3.52 32.70 -6.49
N VAL A 126 -2.52 32.67 -7.36
CA VAL A 126 -1.90 31.41 -7.83
C VAL A 126 -1.24 30.64 -6.69
N LEU A 127 -0.49 31.33 -5.80
CA LEU A 127 0.09 30.68 -4.61
C LEU A 127 -0.98 30.11 -3.69
N GLY A 128 -2.07 30.85 -3.48
CA GLY A 128 -3.23 30.37 -2.71
C GLY A 128 -3.88 29.12 -3.34
N GLN A 129 -3.98 29.08 -4.66
CA GLN A 129 -4.52 27.92 -5.40
C GLN A 129 -3.64 26.67 -5.21
N VAL A 130 -2.33 26.83 -5.33
CA VAL A 130 -1.36 25.73 -5.09
C VAL A 130 -1.46 25.24 -3.66
N TRP A 131 -1.46 26.17 -2.68
CA TRP A 131 -1.56 25.81 -1.27
C TRP A 131 -2.84 25.07 -0.94
N ALA A 132 -3.99 25.55 -1.41
CA ALA A 132 -5.31 24.95 -1.14
C ALA A 132 -5.39 23.54 -1.74
N ARG A 133 -4.97 23.38 -3.01
CA ARG A 133 -4.92 22.10 -3.71
C ARG A 133 -4.04 21.08 -2.99
N MET A 134 -2.77 21.44 -2.72
CA MET A 134 -1.83 20.53 -2.07
C MET A 134 -2.24 20.18 -0.63
N THR A 135 -2.87 21.12 0.08
CA THR A 135 -3.39 20.86 1.43
C THR A 135 -4.54 19.86 1.40
N LEU A 136 -5.47 20.01 0.44
CA LEU A 136 -6.59 19.08 0.27
C LEU A 136 -6.09 17.67 -0.11
N GLN A 137 -5.17 17.57 -1.06
CA GLN A 137 -4.53 16.32 -1.46
C GLN A 137 -3.86 15.62 -0.28
N ARG A 138 -3.03 16.35 0.50
CA ARG A 138 -2.32 15.82 1.67
C ARG A 138 -3.28 15.29 2.73
N ARG A 139 -4.36 16.02 3.03
CA ARG A 139 -5.35 15.62 4.06
C ARG A 139 -6.13 14.40 3.62
N TRP A 140 -6.59 14.36 2.37
CA TRP A 140 -7.30 13.19 1.84
C TRP A 140 -6.41 11.95 1.84
N ARG A 141 -5.17 12.07 1.37
CA ARG A 141 -4.19 10.99 1.41
C ARG A 141 -3.94 10.49 2.85
N ALA A 142 -3.73 11.39 3.80
CA ALA A 142 -3.48 11.02 5.19
C ALA A 142 -4.67 10.29 5.82
N TRP A 143 -5.89 10.74 5.54
CA TRP A 143 -7.10 10.08 6.03
C TRP A 143 -7.27 8.68 5.42
N LEU A 144 -7.18 8.57 4.10
CA LEU A 144 -7.38 7.30 3.40
C LEU A 144 -6.28 6.28 3.76
N ASN A 145 -5.04 6.76 3.93
CA ASN A 145 -3.94 5.91 4.36
C ASN A 145 -4.18 5.33 5.75
N ARG A 146 -4.58 6.15 6.74
CA ARG A 146 -4.93 5.65 8.08
C ARG A 146 -6.07 4.65 8.01
N HIS A 147 -7.14 4.98 7.30
CA HIS A 147 -8.31 4.11 7.18
C HIS A 147 -7.95 2.74 6.58
N LEU A 148 -7.08 2.69 5.57
CA LEU A 148 -6.62 1.43 4.98
C LEU A 148 -5.63 0.69 5.88
N MET A 149 -4.70 1.39 6.52
CA MET A 149 -3.72 0.78 7.43
C MET A 149 -4.39 0.13 8.64
N ASP A 150 -5.36 0.82 9.27
CA ASP A 150 -6.09 0.29 10.41
C ASP A 150 -6.83 -1.00 10.04
N ARG A 151 -7.46 -1.03 8.87
CA ARG A 151 -8.17 -2.21 8.37
C ARG A 151 -7.23 -3.35 7.96
N TRP A 152 -6.11 -3.01 7.33
CA TRP A 152 -5.13 -3.97 6.84
C TRP A 152 -4.39 -4.68 7.98
N LEU A 153 -4.02 -3.93 9.03
CA LEU A 153 -3.31 -4.47 10.20
C LEU A 153 -4.23 -5.21 11.18
N ALA A 154 -5.54 -4.93 11.16
CA ALA A 154 -6.48 -5.57 12.07
C ALA A 154 -6.54 -7.10 11.86
N ASN A 155 -6.63 -7.85 12.98
CA ASN A 155 -6.86 -9.31 13.00
C ASN A 155 -5.91 -10.13 12.11
N GLY A 156 -4.70 -9.63 11.81
CA GLY A 156 -3.74 -10.34 10.96
C GLY A 156 -4.13 -10.40 9.47
N ARG A 157 -5.04 -9.55 8.99
CA ARG A 157 -5.50 -9.53 7.59
C ARG A 157 -4.37 -9.32 6.59
N TYR A 158 -3.32 -8.55 6.96
CA TYR A 158 -2.12 -8.39 6.14
C TYR A 158 -1.45 -9.73 5.82
N TYR A 159 -1.52 -10.68 6.74
CA TYR A 159 -1.00 -12.02 6.54
C TYR A 159 -1.98 -12.89 5.74
N GLN A 160 -3.28 -12.82 6.06
CA GLN A 160 -4.32 -13.58 5.35
C GLN A 160 -4.38 -13.23 3.86
N LEU A 161 -4.20 -11.95 3.50
CA LEU A 161 -4.11 -11.51 2.10
C LEU A 161 -2.94 -12.15 1.34
N ASN A 162 -1.81 -12.40 2.01
CA ASN A 162 -0.67 -13.07 1.36
C ASN A 162 -0.90 -14.57 1.13
N LEU A 163 -1.85 -15.19 1.83
CA LEU A 163 -2.20 -16.60 1.67
C LEU A 163 -3.22 -16.82 0.53
N LEU A 164 -4.00 -15.79 0.18
CA LEU A 164 -4.92 -15.83 -0.96
C LEU A 164 -4.10 -15.85 -2.26
N GLY A 165 -4.25 -16.89 -3.07
CA GLY A 165 -3.49 -17.07 -4.31
C GLY A 165 -3.84 -16.08 -5.44
N GLY A 166 -4.76 -15.14 -5.21
CA GLY A 166 -5.27 -14.17 -6.16
C GLY A 166 -4.70 -12.74 -6.03
N GLU A 167 -5.37 -11.78 -6.64
CA GLU A 167 -5.17 -10.35 -6.34
C GLU A 167 -5.79 -10.01 -4.97
N PRO A 168 -5.19 -9.13 -4.17
CA PRO A 168 -4.19 -8.10 -4.49
C PRO A 168 -2.72 -8.53 -4.25
N LYS A 169 -1.89 -8.47 -5.27
CA LYS A 169 -0.43 -8.57 -5.13
C LYS A 169 0.15 -7.24 -4.64
N ASN A 170 1.18 -7.29 -3.80
CA ASN A 170 1.95 -6.14 -3.29
C ASN A 170 1.06 -5.06 -2.63
N PRO A 171 0.35 -5.36 -1.53
CA PRO A 171 -0.53 -4.40 -0.85
C PRO A 171 0.24 -3.17 -0.35
N GLU A 172 1.52 -3.29 0.01
CA GLU A 172 2.40 -2.21 0.42
C GLU A 172 2.59 -1.16 -0.68
N PHE A 173 2.77 -1.59 -1.94
CA PHE A 173 2.89 -0.68 -3.07
C PHE A 173 1.56 0.06 -3.35
N ARG A 174 0.43 -0.64 -3.18
CA ARG A 174 -0.90 -0.04 -3.35
C ARG A 174 -1.18 1.03 -2.31
N ILE A 175 -0.76 0.81 -1.06
CA ILE A 175 -0.91 1.79 0.03
C ILE A 175 0.08 2.96 -0.14
N ALA A 176 1.33 2.70 -0.52
CA ALA A 176 2.35 3.73 -0.62
C ALA A 176 2.20 4.60 -1.88
N GLU A 177 2.10 3.99 -3.05
CA GLU A 177 2.20 4.68 -4.34
C GLU A 177 0.85 4.84 -5.05
N ASP A 178 0.07 3.74 -5.21
CA ASP A 178 -1.21 3.83 -5.90
C ASP A 178 -2.19 4.74 -5.18
N LEU A 179 -2.22 4.71 -3.85
CA LEU A 179 -3.06 5.58 -3.05
C LEU A 179 -2.65 7.05 -3.18
N ARG A 180 -1.36 7.35 -3.35
CA ARG A 180 -0.86 8.69 -3.64
C ARG A 180 -1.45 9.21 -4.94
N ILE A 181 -1.29 8.47 -6.04
CA ILE A 181 -1.82 8.84 -7.35
C ILE A 181 -3.35 8.95 -7.31
N ALA A 182 -4.00 8.00 -6.64
CA ALA A 182 -5.46 7.94 -6.55
C ALA A 182 -6.07 9.14 -5.79
N THR A 183 -5.34 9.76 -4.86
CA THR A 183 -5.81 10.93 -4.08
C THR A 183 -5.33 12.26 -4.65
N GLU A 184 -4.15 12.32 -5.27
CA GLU A 184 -3.59 13.56 -5.82
C GLU A 184 -4.24 13.95 -7.15
N ALA A 185 -4.34 13.00 -8.09
CA ALA A 185 -4.80 13.27 -9.45
C ALA A 185 -6.25 13.76 -9.54
N PRO A 186 -7.25 13.24 -8.80
CA PRO A 186 -8.62 13.74 -8.89
C PRO A 186 -8.77 15.19 -8.46
N VAL A 187 -8.05 15.61 -7.42
CA VAL A 187 -8.10 16.99 -6.93
C VAL A 187 -7.47 17.93 -7.97
N GLU A 188 -6.32 17.54 -8.54
CA GLU A 188 -5.67 18.31 -9.61
C GLU A 188 -6.55 18.42 -10.83
N PHE A 189 -7.15 17.30 -11.25
CA PHE A 189 -8.03 17.27 -12.42
C PHE A 189 -9.32 18.08 -12.19
N ALA A 190 -9.97 17.94 -11.02
CA ALA A 190 -11.20 18.68 -10.73
C ALA A 190 -10.96 20.19 -10.69
N THR A 191 -9.90 20.66 -10.01
CA THR A 191 -9.56 22.07 -9.93
C THR A 191 -9.15 22.65 -11.30
N GLY A 192 -8.37 21.89 -12.08
CA GLY A 192 -7.95 22.28 -13.42
C GLY A 192 -9.12 22.31 -14.41
N LEU A 193 -10.00 21.32 -14.38
CA LEU A 193 -11.19 21.27 -15.25
C LEU A 193 -12.14 22.44 -14.97
N VAL A 194 -12.42 22.70 -13.68
CA VAL A 194 -13.27 23.83 -13.30
C VAL A 194 -12.65 25.14 -13.76
N SER A 195 -11.35 25.34 -13.55
CA SER A 195 -10.62 26.51 -14.02
C SER A 195 -10.67 26.66 -15.56
N ALA A 196 -10.43 25.59 -16.30
CA ALA A 196 -10.47 25.59 -17.76
C ALA A 196 -11.88 25.92 -18.29
N LEU A 197 -12.93 25.30 -17.73
CA LEU A 197 -14.31 25.55 -18.14
C LEU A 197 -14.73 27.00 -17.87
N LEU A 198 -14.42 27.54 -16.69
CA LEU A 198 -14.76 28.92 -16.33
C LEU A 198 -13.99 29.91 -17.19
N SER A 199 -12.70 29.67 -17.44
CA SER A 199 -11.88 30.51 -18.33
C SER A 199 -12.40 30.48 -19.76
N ALA A 200 -12.70 29.30 -20.31
CA ALA A 200 -13.27 29.16 -21.64
C ALA A 200 -14.61 29.94 -21.76
N ALA A 201 -15.53 29.77 -20.82
CA ALA A 201 -16.82 30.44 -20.83
C ALA A 201 -16.67 31.96 -20.78
N THR A 202 -15.83 32.49 -19.88
CA THR A 202 -15.60 33.93 -19.71
C THR A 202 -14.96 34.53 -20.98
N PHE A 203 -13.92 33.90 -21.51
CA PHE A 203 -13.21 34.49 -22.66
C PHE A 203 -13.90 34.22 -24.00
N ILE A 204 -14.76 33.22 -24.12
CA ILE A 204 -15.72 33.10 -25.23
C ILE A 204 -16.69 34.27 -25.20
N PHE A 205 -17.21 34.64 -24.02
CA PHE A 205 -18.06 35.83 -23.89
C PHE A 205 -17.34 37.13 -24.28
N VAL A 206 -16.06 37.28 -23.85
CA VAL A 206 -15.22 38.41 -24.24
C VAL A 206 -15.03 38.46 -25.77
N LEU A 207 -14.69 37.35 -26.41
CA LEU A 207 -14.55 37.27 -27.86
C LEU A 207 -15.86 37.59 -28.60
N TRP A 208 -16.99 37.15 -28.04
CA TRP A 208 -18.30 37.45 -28.60
C TRP A 208 -18.60 38.97 -28.57
N SER A 209 -18.33 39.62 -27.43
CA SER A 209 -18.58 41.05 -27.24
C SER A 209 -17.66 41.94 -28.08
N LEU A 210 -16.41 41.54 -28.33
CA LEU A 210 -15.42 42.29 -29.11
C LEU A 210 -15.57 42.07 -30.64
N GLY A 211 -15.91 40.81 -31.04
CA GLY A 211 -15.84 40.42 -32.46
C GLY A 211 -16.83 41.14 -33.35
N GLY A 212 -18.09 41.35 -32.89
CA GLY A 212 -19.18 41.83 -33.73
C GLY A 212 -19.40 40.95 -34.98
N PRO A 213 -20.24 41.35 -35.92
CA PRO A 213 -20.39 40.65 -37.19
C PRO A 213 -19.21 40.93 -38.14
N LEU A 214 -18.73 39.89 -38.82
CA LEU A 214 -17.75 40.06 -39.92
C LEU A 214 -18.54 40.14 -41.25
N ASP A 215 -18.51 41.29 -41.87
CA ASP A 215 -19.13 41.50 -43.19
C ASP A 215 -18.13 41.15 -44.29
N LEU A 216 -18.36 40.06 -44.98
CA LEU A 216 -17.56 39.60 -46.11
C LEU A 216 -18.37 39.84 -47.42
N GLU A 217 -17.83 40.64 -48.32
CA GLU A 217 -18.31 40.73 -49.72
C GLU A 217 -17.50 39.71 -50.53
N PHE A 218 -18.12 38.61 -50.87
CA PHE A 218 -17.53 37.64 -51.78
C PHE A 218 -18.46 37.35 -52.92
N ALA A 219 -18.03 37.66 -54.16
CA ALA A 219 -18.76 37.43 -55.37
C ALA A 219 -20.18 38.06 -55.39
N GLY A 220 -20.38 39.24 -54.80
CA GLY A 220 -21.66 39.95 -54.77
C GLY A 220 -22.67 39.46 -53.72
N VAL A 221 -22.26 38.58 -52.84
CA VAL A 221 -23.04 38.11 -51.66
C VAL A 221 -22.50 38.77 -50.42
N HIS A 222 -23.37 39.54 -49.72
CA HIS A 222 -23.04 40.06 -48.37
C HIS A 222 -23.29 38.98 -47.32
N LEU A 223 -22.23 38.41 -46.77
CA LEU A 223 -22.30 37.40 -45.71
C LEU A 223 -21.86 38.03 -44.36
N ALA A 224 -22.81 38.29 -43.48
CA ALA A 224 -22.55 38.75 -42.13
C ALA A 224 -22.44 37.55 -41.18
N ILE A 225 -21.24 37.25 -40.70
CA ILE A 225 -20.99 36.15 -39.77
C ILE A 225 -20.95 36.72 -38.35
N PRO A 226 -21.98 36.51 -37.50
CA PRO A 226 -21.98 36.98 -36.11
C PRO A 226 -20.99 36.15 -35.29
N GLY A 227 -20.23 36.83 -34.43
CA GLY A 227 -19.31 36.13 -33.49
C GLY A 227 -18.19 35.32 -34.16
N PHE A 228 -17.72 35.78 -35.34
CA PHE A 228 -16.68 35.08 -36.13
C PHE A 228 -15.43 34.71 -35.31
N LEU A 229 -15.01 35.54 -34.34
CA LEU A 229 -13.87 35.24 -33.47
C LEU A 229 -14.11 34.01 -32.59
N VAL A 230 -15.34 33.86 -32.07
CA VAL A 230 -15.73 32.70 -31.26
C VAL A 230 -15.75 31.43 -32.11
N ILE A 231 -16.37 31.49 -33.28
CA ILE A 231 -16.42 30.35 -34.21
C ILE A 231 -15.01 29.93 -34.60
N THR A 232 -14.14 30.89 -34.94
CA THR A 232 -12.75 30.61 -35.31
C THR A 232 -11.98 30.04 -34.11
N ALA A 233 -12.16 30.56 -32.87
CA ALA A 233 -11.51 30.06 -31.69
C ALA A 233 -11.91 28.59 -31.40
N ILE A 234 -13.19 28.26 -31.49
CA ILE A 234 -13.69 26.90 -31.28
C ILE A 234 -13.17 25.96 -32.37
N VAL A 235 -13.31 26.35 -33.65
CA VAL A 235 -12.82 25.52 -34.77
C VAL A 235 -11.31 25.29 -34.64
N TYR A 236 -10.55 26.33 -34.36
CA TYR A 236 -9.11 26.24 -34.16
C TYR A 236 -8.75 25.32 -32.97
N ALA A 237 -9.40 25.51 -31.82
CA ALA A 237 -9.18 24.70 -30.65
C ALA A 237 -9.50 23.20 -30.88
N VAL A 238 -10.60 22.93 -31.58
CA VAL A 238 -11.00 21.56 -31.98
C VAL A 238 -9.98 20.95 -32.93
N LEU A 239 -9.55 21.68 -33.97
CA LEU A 239 -8.54 21.19 -34.92
C LEU A 239 -7.20 20.94 -34.27
N ALA A 240 -6.71 21.84 -33.39
CA ALA A 240 -5.49 21.68 -32.64
C ALA A 240 -5.58 20.45 -31.71
N THR A 241 -6.68 20.34 -30.97
CA THR A 241 -6.95 19.20 -30.05
C THR A 241 -7.00 17.87 -30.81
N MET A 242 -7.72 17.80 -31.92
CA MET A 242 -7.80 16.59 -32.75
C MET A 242 -6.44 16.22 -33.35
N SER A 243 -5.63 17.21 -33.76
CA SER A 243 -4.29 16.98 -34.29
C SER A 243 -3.36 16.38 -33.22
N ILE A 244 -3.38 16.94 -32.01
CA ILE A 244 -2.59 16.42 -30.88
C ILE A 244 -3.08 15.01 -30.50
N ALA A 245 -4.39 14.77 -30.41
CA ALA A 245 -4.95 13.47 -30.09
C ALA A 245 -4.62 12.40 -31.15
N TRP A 246 -4.67 12.79 -32.44
CA TRP A 246 -4.31 11.88 -33.54
C TRP A 246 -2.84 11.52 -33.57
N VAL A 247 -1.95 12.48 -33.37
CA VAL A 247 -0.50 12.28 -33.31
C VAL A 247 -0.12 11.56 -32.02
N GLY A 248 -0.77 11.90 -30.90
CA GLY A 248 -0.50 11.36 -29.56
C GLY A 248 -1.07 9.97 -29.30
N ARG A 249 -1.86 9.38 -30.21
CA ARG A 249 -2.53 8.09 -29.99
C ARG A 249 -1.58 6.92 -29.62
N CYS A 250 -0.34 6.98 -30.10
CA CYS A 250 0.69 5.97 -29.81
C CYS A 250 1.52 6.28 -28.54
N PHE A 251 1.27 7.41 -27.87
CA PHE A 251 2.04 7.83 -26.71
C PHE A 251 1.80 6.92 -25.50
N ILE A 252 0.52 6.58 -25.22
CA ILE A 252 0.16 5.71 -24.09
C ILE A 252 0.78 4.32 -24.23
N PRO A 253 0.59 3.57 -25.36
CA PRO A 253 1.20 2.26 -25.53
C PRO A 253 2.74 2.29 -25.47
N ALA A 254 3.37 3.33 -26.01
CA ALA A 254 4.83 3.48 -25.94
C ALA A 254 5.32 3.70 -24.50
N THR A 255 4.58 4.50 -23.73
CA THR A 255 4.89 4.74 -22.32
C THR A 255 4.67 3.48 -21.46
N GLU A 256 3.59 2.74 -21.70
CA GLU A 256 3.33 1.46 -21.05
C GLU A 256 4.45 0.44 -21.33
N ALA A 257 4.86 0.31 -22.60
CA ALA A 257 5.96 -0.58 -22.99
C ALA A 257 7.29 -0.19 -22.31
N LYS A 258 7.59 1.11 -22.21
CA LYS A 258 8.74 1.61 -21.47
C LYS A 258 8.65 1.27 -19.98
N ASN A 259 7.51 1.53 -19.34
CA ASN A 259 7.32 1.26 -17.91
C ASN A 259 7.42 -0.24 -17.60
N GLN A 260 6.93 -1.10 -18.48
CA GLN A 260 7.09 -2.55 -18.40
C GLN A 260 8.57 -2.95 -18.46
N ALA A 261 9.31 -2.45 -19.45
CA ALA A 261 10.74 -2.71 -19.58
C ALA A 261 11.56 -2.22 -18.36
N GLU A 262 11.20 -1.06 -17.81
CA GLU A 262 11.79 -0.51 -16.58
C GLU A 262 11.52 -1.39 -15.34
N ALA A 263 10.29 -1.94 -15.24
CA ALA A 263 9.93 -2.85 -14.16
C ALA A 263 10.74 -4.17 -14.25
N GLU A 264 10.91 -4.71 -15.47
CA GLU A 264 11.71 -5.91 -15.71
C GLU A 264 13.20 -5.67 -15.40
N TYR A 265 13.75 -4.54 -15.83
CA TYR A 265 15.13 -4.15 -15.50
C TYR A 265 15.34 -4.04 -13.98
N ARG A 266 14.43 -3.41 -13.26
CA ARG A 266 14.47 -3.30 -11.80
C ARG A 266 14.39 -4.68 -11.13
N TYR A 267 13.56 -5.57 -11.65
CA TYR A 267 13.45 -6.94 -11.16
C TYR A 267 14.79 -7.69 -11.28
N VAL A 268 15.46 -7.59 -12.45
CA VAL A 268 16.77 -8.21 -12.65
C VAL A 268 17.81 -7.70 -11.66
N LEU A 269 17.86 -6.38 -11.42
CA LEU A 269 18.78 -5.78 -10.45
C LEU A 269 18.47 -6.20 -9.01
N THR A 270 17.19 -6.29 -8.64
CA THR A 270 16.77 -6.72 -7.30
C THR A 270 17.16 -8.18 -7.07
N ARG A 271 16.91 -9.04 -8.06
CA ARG A 271 17.30 -10.45 -8.01
C ARG A 271 18.83 -10.63 -7.86
N LEU A 272 19.61 -9.85 -8.59
CA LEU A 272 21.07 -9.85 -8.46
C LEU A 272 21.50 -9.45 -7.04
N ARG A 273 20.91 -8.41 -6.46
CA ARG A 273 21.20 -7.98 -5.10
C ARG A 273 20.83 -9.04 -4.06
N GLU A 274 19.69 -9.68 -4.21
CA GLU A 274 19.22 -10.71 -3.28
C GLU A 274 20.08 -11.97 -3.29
N ASN A 275 20.72 -12.27 -4.42
CA ASN A 275 21.58 -13.44 -4.61
C ASN A 275 23.06 -13.06 -4.72
N ALA A 276 23.45 -11.88 -4.27
CA ALA A 276 24.80 -11.32 -4.48
C ALA A 276 25.91 -12.24 -3.96
N GLU A 277 25.73 -12.85 -2.79
CA GLU A 277 26.71 -13.79 -2.21
C GLU A 277 26.90 -15.02 -3.10
N SER A 278 25.81 -15.64 -3.55
CA SER A 278 25.85 -16.82 -4.43
C SER A 278 26.51 -16.51 -5.76
N VAL A 279 26.18 -15.36 -6.36
CA VAL A 279 26.79 -14.92 -7.62
C VAL A 279 28.30 -14.69 -7.44
N ALA A 280 28.69 -14.00 -6.35
CA ALA A 280 30.11 -13.74 -6.06
C ALA A 280 30.90 -15.03 -5.80
N LEU A 281 30.34 -15.99 -5.05
CA LEU A 281 30.96 -17.27 -4.80
C LEU A 281 31.15 -18.09 -6.08
N MET A 282 30.23 -18.01 -7.04
CA MET A 282 30.29 -18.68 -8.33
C MET A 282 31.10 -17.91 -9.39
N ARG A 283 31.51 -16.66 -9.06
CA ARG A 283 32.19 -15.73 -10.02
C ARG A 283 31.38 -15.52 -11.30
N GLY A 284 30.03 -15.37 -11.12
CA GLY A 284 29.07 -15.24 -12.22
C GLY A 284 28.86 -13.81 -12.74
N GLU A 285 29.67 -12.82 -12.31
CA GLU A 285 29.48 -11.39 -12.60
C GLU A 285 29.39 -11.05 -14.09
N SER A 286 30.16 -11.78 -14.92
CA SER A 286 30.17 -11.54 -16.37
C SER A 286 28.84 -11.91 -17.04
N GLU A 287 28.25 -13.04 -16.65
CA GLU A 287 26.95 -13.48 -17.21
C GLU A 287 25.80 -12.60 -16.69
N GLU A 288 25.80 -12.30 -15.39
CA GLU A 288 24.80 -11.40 -14.80
C GLU A 288 24.87 -10.01 -15.43
N ARG A 289 26.09 -9.47 -15.68
CA ARG A 289 26.27 -8.20 -16.40
C ARG A 289 25.65 -8.25 -17.80
N ALA A 290 25.88 -9.33 -18.57
CA ALA A 290 25.28 -9.49 -19.88
C ALA A 290 23.75 -9.54 -19.83
N GLY A 291 23.19 -10.15 -18.78
CA GLY A 291 21.75 -10.16 -18.50
C GLY A 291 21.19 -8.75 -18.22
N VAL A 292 21.86 -7.99 -17.36
CA VAL A 292 21.52 -6.60 -17.02
C VAL A 292 21.61 -5.70 -18.25
N GLU A 293 22.68 -5.81 -19.06
CA GLU A 293 22.86 -5.03 -20.29
C GLU A 293 21.78 -5.32 -21.34
N ARG A 294 21.35 -6.58 -21.49
CA ARG A 294 20.22 -6.94 -22.37
C ARG A 294 18.92 -6.29 -21.93
N SER A 295 18.61 -6.32 -20.64
CA SER A 295 17.41 -5.71 -20.08
C SER A 295 17.45 -4.18 -20.21
N LEU A 296 18.59 -3.54 -19.91
CA LEU A 296 18.80 -2.11 -20.15
C LEU A 296 18.65 -1.74 -21.64
N GLY A 297 19.17 -2.57 -22.53
CA GLY A 297 19.01 -2.38 -23.97
C GLY A 297 17.54 -2.36 -24.42
N GLN A 298 16.68 -3.13 -23.76
CA GLN A 298 15.22 -3.09 -23.99
C GLN A 298 14.63 -1.77 -23.51
N VAL A 299 14.98 -1.30 -22.31
CA VAL A 299 14.55 0.00 -21.79
C VAL A 299 14.92 1.14 -22.74
N LEU A 300 16.16 1.17 -23.22
CA LEU A 300 16.64 2.21 -24.12
C LEU A 300 15.93 2.20 -25.50
N ARG A 301 15.56 1.02 -25.99
CA ARG A 301 14.78 0.89 -27.23
C ARG A 301 13.36 1.45 -27.07
N THR A 302 12.64 1.02 -26.06
CA THR A 302 11.29 1.51 -25.79
C THR A 302 11.29 2.99 -25.44
N TRP A 303 12.30 3.48 -24.71
CA TRP A 303 12.46 4.92 -24.42
C TRP A 303 12.64 5.74 -25.71
N ARG A 304 13.41 5.24 -26.69
CA ARG A 304 13.56 5.91 -27.99
C ARG A 304 12.20 6.10 -28.68
N GLU A 305 11.32 5.11 -28.61
CA GLU A 305 9.97 5.23 -29.17
C GLU A 305 9.15 6.34 -28.48
N VAL A 306 9.23 6.41 -27.13
CA VAL A 306 8.61 7.51 -26.36
C VAL A 306 9.20 8.85 -26.76
N CYS A 307 10.53 8.97 -26.94
CA CYS A 307 11.17 10.21 -27.38
C CYS A 307 10.66 10.68 -28.73
N PHE A 308 10.55 9.78 -29.72
CA PHE A 308 9.98 10.12 -31.03
C PHE A 308 8.52 10.56 -30.93
N GLN A 309 7.75 9.92 -30.06
CA GLN A 309 6.36 10.32 -29.85
C GLN A 309 6.25 11.69 -29.17
N CYS A 310 7.10 11.95 -28.16
CA CYS A 310 7.21 13.28 -27.55
C CYS A 310 7.58 14.37 -28.55
N LEU A 311 8.56 14.11 -29.42
CA LEU A 311 8.95 15.08 -30.47
C LEU A 311 7.77 15.44 -31.39
N LYS A 312 7.00 14.43 -31.85
CA LYS A 312 5.84 14.65 -32.72
C LYS A 312 4.74 15.47 -32.02
N THR A 313 4.39 15.10 -30.79
CA THR A 313 3.37 15.81 -30.02
C THR A 313 3.80 17.24 -29.68
N THR A 314 5.07 17.42 -29.29
CA THR A 314 5.65 18.75 -29.03
C THR A 314 5.63 19.63 -30.26
N PHE A 315 6.00 19.09 -31.43
CA PHE A 315 5.95 19.84 -32.70
C PHE A 315 4.55 20.37 -32.97
N VAL A 316 3.52 19.53 -32.87
CA VAL A 316 2.12 19.96 -33.12
C VAL A 316 1.67 20.97 -32.07
N SER A 317 1.96 20.74 -30.78
CA SER A 317 1.57 21.63 -29.68
C SER A 317 2.24 23.00 -29.81
N GLN A 318 3.55 23.07 -30.07
CA GLN A 318 4.28 24.32 -30.22
C GLN A 318 3.80 25.08 -31.49
N THR A 319 3.63 24.39 -32.62
CA THR A 319 3.12 25.02 -33.81
C THR A 319 1.75 25.64 -33.58
N SER A 320 0.82 24.93 -32.95
CA SER A 320 -0.49 25.49 -32.59
C SER A 320 -0.36 26.66 -31.61
N GLY A 321 0.53 26.59 -30.63
CA GLY A 321 0.78 27.66 -29.65
C GLY A 321 1.27 28.96 -30.32
N PHE A 322 2.13 28.86 -31.33
CA PHE A 322 2.62 30.03 -32.06
C PHE A 322 1.56 30.69 -32.95
N PHE A 323 0.66 29.90 -33.56
CA PHE A 323 -0.43 30.44 -34.41
C PHE A 323 -1.57 31.07 -33.60
N ALA A 324 -1.79 30.60 -32.36
CA ALA A 324 -2.91 31.03 -31.54
C ALA A 324 -3.00 32.55 -31.31
N PRO A 325 -1.93 33.29 -30.98
CA PRO A 325 -1.99 34.76 -30.83
C PRO A 325 -2.03 35.53 -32.15
N ILE A 326 -1.50 34.95 -33.21
CA ILE A 326 -1.39 35.63 -34.54
C ILE A 326 -2.72 35.58 -35.28
N LEU A 327 -3.43 34.48 -35.25
CA LEU A 327 -4.66 34.26 -36.01
C LEU A 327 -5.74 35.34 -35.72
N PRO A 328 -6.08 35.65 -34.45
CA PRO A 328 -7.07 36.70 -34.17
C PRO A 328 -6.62 38.08 -34.58
N VAL A 329 -5.30 38.38 -34.53
CA VAL A 329 -4.77 39.66 -35.04
C VAL A 329 -5.01 39.81 -36.55
N LEU A 330 -4.69 38.75 -37.32
CA LEU A 330 -4.91 38.75 -38.76
C LEU A 330 -6.42 38.87 -39.12
N LEU A 331 -7.28 38.20 -38.35
CA LEU A 331 -8.72 38.26 -38.57
C LEU A 331 -9.35 39.61 -38.18
N CYS A 332 -8.79 40.29 -37.18
CA CYS A 332 -9.22 41.63 -36.76
C CYS A 332 -8.61 42.76 -37.61
N ALA A 333 -7.52 42.51 -38.35
CA ALA A 333 -6.80 43.51 -39.10
C ALA A 333 -7.69 44.31 -40.08
N PRO A 334 -8.59 43.71 -40.90
CA PRO A 334 -9.49 44.48 -41.78
C PRO A 334 -10.39 45.46 -41.02
N LYS A 335 -10.94 45.03 -39.86
CA LYS A 335 -11.79 45.86 -39.00
C LYS A 335 -11.02 46.97 -38.32
N PHE A 336 -9.78 46.72 -37.94
CA PHE A 336 -8.88 47.72 -37.37
C PHE A 336 -8.53 48.77 -38.41
N LEU A 337 -8.15 48.36 -39.64
CA LEU A 337 -7.82 49.29 -40.73
C LEU A 337 -9.03 50.12 -41.17
N ASN A 338 -10.24 49.59 -41.06
CA ASN A 338 -11.48 50.33 -41.33
C ASN A 338 -11.96 51.20 -40.15
N GLY A 339 -11.18 51.28 -39.04
CA GLY A 339 -11.50 52.08 -37.86
C GLY A 339 -12.65 51.58 -37.00
N SER A 340 -13.16 50.36 -37.26
CA SER A 340 -14.26 49.76 -36.49
C SER A 340 -13.82 49.08 -35.21
N LEU A 341 -12.51 48.80 -35.08
CA LEU A 341 -11.88 48.26 -33.86
C LEU A 341 -10.68 49.12 -33.49
N THR A 342 -10.39 49.24 -32.18
CA THR A 342 -9.18 49.89 -31.69
C THR A 342 -8.05 48.86 -31.54
N LEU A 343 -6.80 49.33 -31.49
CA LEU A 343 -5.63 48.47 -31.28
C LEU A 343 -5.75 47.65 -29.97
N GLY A 344 -6.26 48.27 -28.91
CA GLY A 344 -6.48 47.58 -27.63
C GLY A 344 -7.50 46.44 -27.73
N GLN A 345 -8.58 46.64 -28.50
CA GLN A 345 -9.59 45.58 -28.76
C GLN A 345 -8.98 44.41 -29.55
N VAL A 346 -8.10 44.67 -30.50
CA VAL A 346 -7.37 43.60 -31.22
C VAL A 346 -6.48 42.81 -30.27
N MET A 347 -5.76 43.48 -29.40
CA MET A 347 -4.90 42.83 -28.41
C MET A 347 -5.68 42.06 -27.35
N GLN A 348 -6.82 42.59 -26.90
CA GLN A 348 -7.75 41.88 -26.04
C GLN A 348 -8.29 40.60 -26.71
N ALA A 349 -8.66 40.66 -27.97
CA ALA A 349 -9.12 39.51 -28.72
C ALA A 349 -8.02 38.45 -28.89
N ALA A 350 -6.77 38.87 -29.16
CA ALA A 350 -5.65 37.95 -29.27
C ALA A 350 -5.35 37.23 -27.94
N SER A 351 -5.38 37.97 -26.83
CA SER A 351 -5.21 37.39 -25.48
C SER A 351 -6.37 36.44 -25.13
N ALA A 352 -7.61 36.86 -25.34
CA ALA A 352 -8.79 36.05 -25.07
C ALA A 352 -8.79 34.73 -25.88
N PHE A 353 -8.42 34.80 -27.17
CA PHE A 353 -8.30 33.65 -28.05
C PHE A 353 -7.28 32.64 -27.53
N THR A 354 -6.12 33.11 -27.10
CA THR A 354 -5.06 32.27 -26.55
C THR A 354 -5.52 31.58 -25.27
N ILE A 355 -6.27 32.26 -24.39
CA ILE A 355 -6.80 31.66 -23.14
C ILE A 355 -7.87 30.59 -23.46
N VAL A 356 -8.74 30.85 -24.46
CA VAL A 356 -9.72 29.84 -24.90
C VAL A 356 -9.01 28.61 -25.46
N GLN A 357 -8.01 28.79 -26.32
CA GLN A 357 -7.22 27.70 -26.89
C GLN A 357 -6.53 26.89 -25.78
N ALA A 358 -5.88 27.55 -24.79
CA ALA A 358 -5.25 26.88 -23.69
C ALA A 358 -6.24 26.08 -22.81
N ALA A 359 -7.44 26.59 -22.60
CA ALA A 359 -8.49 25.90 -21.87
C ALA A 359 -8.94 24.59 -22.56
N PHE A 360 -9.04 24.59 -23.87
CA PHE A 360 -9.34 23.36 -24.64
C PHE A 360 -8.14 22.39 -24.65
N ALA A 361 -6.92 22.91 -24.83
CA ALA A 361 -5.69 22.09 -24.82
C ALA A 361 -5.50 21.38 -23.48
N TRP A 362 -5.89 22.03 -22.37
CA TRP A 362 -5.74 21.49 -21.01
C TRP A 362 -6.33 20.07 -20.87
N LEU A 363 -7.49 19.78 -21.48
CA LEU A 363 -8.13 18.47 -21.39
C LEU A 363 -7.28 17.38 -22.05
N VAL A 364 -6.69 17.69 -23.21
CA VAL A 364 -5.84 16.74 -23.95
C VAL A 364 -4.52 16.51 -23.25
N ASP A 365 -3.90 17.56 -22.72
CA ASP A 365 -2.63 17.49 -22.00
C ASP A 365 -2.73 16.69 -20.70
N ASN A 366 -3.91 16.67 -20.06
CA ASN A 366 -4.13 15.93 -18.81
C ASN A 366 -4.80 14.55 -19.02
N TYR A 367 -5.17 14.19 -20.25
CA TYR A 367 -5.79 12.88 -20.54
C TYR A 367 -4.93 11.68 -20.11
N PRO A 368 -3.59 11.64 -20.35
CA PRO A 368 -2.74 10.53 -19.88
C PRO A 368 -2.79 10.32 -18.36
N LYS A 369 -2.81 11.43 -17.59
CA LYS A 369 -2.91 11.38 -16.13
C LYS A 369 -4.20 10.73 -15.63
N LEU A 370 -5.30 10.85 -16.40
CA LEU A 370 -6.56 10.15 -16.08
C LEU A 370 -6.44 8.64 -16.24
N GLY A 371 -5.66 8.18 -17.22
CA GLY A 371 -5.36 6.75 -17.41
C GLY A 371 -4.62 6.18 -16.22
N ASP A 372 -3.52 6.82 -15.81
CA ASP A 372 -2.71 6.43 -14.66
C ASP A 372 -3.52 6.45 -13.37
N TRP A 373 -4.31 7.51 -13.18
CA TRP A 373 -5.22 7.60 -12.04
C TRP A 373 -6.24 6.45 -12.02
N ALA A 374 -6.89 6.17 -13.15
CA ALA A 374 -7.90 5.11 -13.22
C ALA A 374 -7.30 3.73 -12.91
N ALA A 375 -6.08 3.47 -13.38
CA ALA A 375 -5.36 2.24 -13.07
C ALA A 375 -5.03 2.14 -11.56
N SER A 376 -4.47 3.19 -10.96
CA SER A 376 -4.14 3.23 -9.54
C SER A 376 -5.38 3.16 -8.65
N ALA A 377 -6.45 3.89 -9.00
CA ALA A 377 -7.73 3.84 -8.30
C ALA A 377 -8.35 2.43 -8.31
N ARG A 378 -8.26 1.69 -9.43
CA ARG A 378 -8.71 0.30 -9.52
C ARG A 378 -7.91 -0.62 -8.61
N ARG A 379 -6.57 -0.47 -8.55
CA ARG A 379 -5.71 -1.28 -7.68
C ARG A 379 -5.97 -1.01 -6.20
N VAL A 380 -6.17 0.25 -5.80
CA VAL A 380 -6.58 0.60 -4.44
C VAL A 380 -7.96 0.02 -4.12
N ALA A 381 -8.91 0.14 -5.04
CA ALA A 381 -10.26 -0.40 -4.87
C ALA A 381 -10.26 -1.94 -4.76
N SER A 382 -9.40 -2.65 -5.50
CA SER A 382 -9.27 -4.10 -5.38
C SER A 382 -8.74 -4.52 -4.00
N LEU A 383 -7.81 -3.74 -3.42
CA LEU A 383 -7.36 -3.94 -2.05
C LEU A 383 -8.51 -3.72 -1.04
N MET A 384 -9.29 -2.64 -1.22
CA MET A 384 -10.46 -2.38 -0.38
C MET A 384 -11.48 -3.52 -0.45
N THR A 385 -11.75 -4.03 -1.65
CA THR A 385 -12.68 -5.15 -1.85
C THR A 385 -12.18 -6.41 -1.16
N ALA A 386 -10.90 -6.75 -1.30
CA ALA A 386 -10.32 -7.92 -0.63
C ALA A 386 -10.39 -7.79 0.91
N LEU A 387 -10.18 -6.58 1.46
CA LEU A 387 -10.38 -6.33 2.89
C LEU A 387 -11.86 -6.44 3.30
N ASP A 388 -12.79 -5.95 2.48
CA ASP A 388 -14.23 -6.08 2.71
C ASP A 388 -14.67 -7.56 2.72
N ASP A 389 -14.08 -8.38 1.83
CA ASP A 389 -14.37 -9.82 1.73
C ASP A 389 -13.88 -10.55 2.99
N LEU A 390 -12.67 -10.24 3.45
CA LEU A 390 -12.16 -10.77 4.71
C LEU A 390 -13.01 -10.36 5.90
N GLU A 391 -13.42 -9.09 5.99
CA GLU A 391 -14.29 -8.61 7.09
C GLU A 391 -15.68 -9.27 7.06
N ARG A 392 -16.25 -9.48 5.90
CA ARG A 392 -17.52 -10.19 5.76
C ARG A 392 -17.37 -11.66 6.17
N ALA A 393 -16.29 -12.29 5.77
CA ALA A 393 -15.98 -13.65 6.19
C ALA A 393 -15.75 -13.76 7.71
N GLU A 394 -15.18 -12.75 8.36
CA GLU A 394 -15.01 -12.69 9.82
C GLU A 394 -16.37 -12.58 10.56
N ARG A 395 -17.31 -11.83 10.02
CA ARG A 395 -18.63 -11.60 10.64
C ARG A 395 -19.63 -12.72 10.40
N GLY A 396 -19.45 -13.47 9.32
CA GLY A 396 -20.33 -14.57 8.96
C GLY A 396 -19.94 -15.85 9.71
N ASN A 397 -20.91 -16.54 10.33
CA ASN A 397 -20.76 -17.94 10.79
C ASN A 397 -20.66 -18.89 9.58
N GLY A 398 -19.75 -18.60 8.63
CA GLY A 398 -19.64 -19.33 7.37
C GLY A 398 -19.24 -20.79 7.59
N LEU A 399 -19.98 -21.70 6.98
CA LEU A 399 -19.55 -23.06 6.74
C LEU A 399 -18.17 -23.04 6.09
N GLY A 400 -17.17 -23.68 6.72
CA GLY A 400 -15.80 -23.74 6.20
C GLY A 400 -14.82 -22.82 6.88
N ARG A 401 -15.11 -22.31 8.08
CA ARG A 401 -14.15 -21.51 8.87
C ARG A 401 -13.89 -22.11 10.24
N ILE A 402 -12.61 -22.09 10.63
CA ILE A 402 -12.18 -22.51 11.97
C ILE A 402 -12.63 -21.44 12.98
N THR A 403 -13.32 -21.87 14.05
CA THR A 403 -13.70 -20.98 15.15
C THR A 403 -12.68 -21.07 16.29
N VAL A 404 -12.33 -19.92 16.86
CA VAL A 404 -11.47 -19.84 18.05
C VAL A 404 -12.30 -19.27 19.19
N ASP A 405 -12.61 -20.12 20.19
CA ASP A 405 -13.44 -19.75 21.31
C ASP A 405 -12.60 -19.69 22.60
N ARG A 406 -12.87 -18.70 23.41
CA ARG A 406 -12.35 -18.65 24.79
C ARG A 406 -13.35 -19.30 25.71
N VAL A 407 -12.87 -20.24 26.51
CA VAL A 407 -13.73 -21.03 27.41
C VAL A 407 -13.13 -21.09 28.80
N GLY A 408 -13.97 -21.00 29.82
CA GLY A 408 -13.61 -21.22 31.21
C GLY A 408 -13.31 -22.70 31.50
N ALA A 409 -12.30 -23.29 30.81
CA ALA A 409 -12.06 -24.72 30.81
C ALA A 409 -10.91 -25.14 31.73
N GLN A 410 -10.94 -26.40 32.18
CA GLN A 410 -9.85 -27.08 32.88
C GLN A 410 -8.65 -27.40 31.96
N LEU A 411 -8.76 -27.11 30.65
CA LEU A 411 -7.77 -27.37 29.61
C LEU A 411 -7.10 -26.06 29.19
N ALA A 412 -5.80 -26.10 28.87
CA ALA A 412 -5.09 -24.96 28.33
C ALA A 412 -5.50 -24.66 26.89
N LEU A 413 -5.57 -25.74 26.08
CA LEU A 413 -5.94 -25.71 24.67
C LEU A 413 -6.68 -26.99 24.32
N ARG A 414 -7.72 -26.88 23.49
CA ARG A 414 -8.40 -28.06 22.91
C ARG A 414 -8.71 -27.81 21.45
N LEU A 415 -8.32 -28.74 20.61
CA LEU A 415 -8.69 -28.82 19.20
C LEU A 415 -9.82 -29.82 19.05
N VAL A 416 -10.97 -29.41 18.53
CA VAL A 416 -12.17 -30.25 18.40
C VAL A 416 -12.45 -30.48 16.94
N LYS A 417 -12.22 -31.70 16.44
CA LYS A 417 -12.42 -32.11 15.04
C LYS A 417 -11.84 -31.11 14.06
N LEU A 418 -10.67 -30.55 14.37
CA LEU A 418 -10.05 -29.50 13.59
C LEU A 418 -9.56 -30.06 12.25
N SER A 419 -10.02 -29.48 11.16
CA SER A 419 -9.51 -29.70 9.80
C SER A 419 -9.06 -28.38 9.21
N VAL A 420 -7.87 -28.34 8.67
CA VAL A 420 -7.26 -27.15 8.05
C VAL A 420 -7.21 -27.36 6.55
N THR A 421 -7.76 -26.42 5.79
CA THR A 421 -7.78 -26.45 4.31
C THR A 421 -7.03 -25.26 3.73
N LEU A 422 -6.69 -25.30 2.45
CA LEU A 422 -6.32 -24.11 1.67
C LEU A 422 -7.58 -23.28 1.38
N ASP A 423 -7.38 -22.12 0.78
CA ASP A 423 -8.46 -21.20 0.35
C ASP A 423 -9.36 -21.81 -0.74
N ASP A 424 -8.82 -22.73 -1.54
CA ASP A 424 -9.55 -23.51 -2.56
C ASP A 424 -10.32 -24.72 -1.98
N GLY A 425 -10.24 -24.97 -0.67
CA GLY A 425 -10.86 -26.10 0.01
C GLY A 425 -10.02 -27.38 0.04
N THR A 426 -8.83 -27.40 -0.55
CA THR A 426 -7.92 -28.55 -0.51
C THR A 426 -7.52 -28.85 0.93
N PRO A 427 -7.72 -30.08 1.46
CA PRO A 427 -7.40 -30.40 2.83
C PRO A 427 -5.88 -30.51 3.03
N VAL A 428 -5.39 -29.87 4.10
CA VAL A 428 -3.97 -29.93 4.53
C VAL A 428 -3.83 -30.83 5.75
N VAL A 429 -4.74 -30.68 6.72
CA VAL A 429 -4.77 -31.51 7.94
C VAL A 429 -6.23 -31.84 8.24
N GLU A 430 -6.54 -33.08 8.56
CA GLU A 430 -7.91 -33.54 8.82
C GLU A 430 -8.13 -34.12 10.20
N LYS A 431 -9.27 -33.75 10.79
CA LYS A 431 -9.87 -34.36 11.99
C LYS A 431 -8.91 -34.49 13.18
N VAL A 432 -8.23 -33.41 13.48
CA VAL A 432 -7.36 -33.34 14.64
C VAL A 432 -8.18 -33.11 15.90
N ASP A 433 -8.12 -34.04 16.83
CA ASP A 433 -8.68 -33.94 18.18
C ASP A 433 -7.53 -34.02 19.19
N ILE A 434 -7.19 -32.90 19.85
CA ILE A 434 -6.12 -32.80 20.83
C ILE A 434 -6.63 -32.01 22.03
N ALA A 435 -6.43 -32.53 23.22
CA ALA A 435 -6.65 -31.82 24.47
C ALA A 435 -5.30 -31.67 25.19
N VAL A 436 -4.93 -30.43 25.52
CA VAL A 436 -3.67 -30.10 26.20
C VAL A 436 -4.01 -29.52 27.56
N ARG A 437 -3.45 -30.12 28.62
CA ARG A 437 -3.64 -29.69 30.01
C ARG A 437 -2.73 -28.53 30.39
N PRO A 438 -3.11 -27.67 31.34
CA PRO A 438 -2.19 -26.66 31.87
C PRO A 438 -0.89 -27.30 32.36
N GLY A 439 0.25 -26.73 31.94
CA GLY A 439 1.59 -27.26 32.29
C GLY A 439 2.04 -28.47 31.48
N GLU A 440 1.22 -29.03 30.61
CA GLU A 440 1.58 -30.14 29.70
C GLU A 440 2.52 -29.68 28.60
N ARG A 441 3.49 -30.49 28.23
CA ARG A 441 4.48 -30.23 27.19
C ARG A 441 4.31 -31.22 26.05
N LEU A 442 3.75 -30.70 24.95
CA LEU A 442 3.37 -31.46 23.77
C LEU A 442 4.39 -31.25 22.64
N LEU A 443 4.92 -32.34 22.09
CA LEU A 443 5.77 -32.34 20.90
C LEU A 443 4.97 -32.86 19.70
N VAL A 444 4.90 -32.08 18.65
CA VAL A 444 4.29 -32.43 17.37
C VAL A 444 5.40 -32.72 16.35
N VAL A 445 5.46 -33.93 15.85
CA VAL A 445 6.45 -34.37 14.86
C VAL A 445 5.74 -34.85 13.59
N GLY A 446 6.47 -34.94 12.50
CA GLY A 446 6.00 -35.43 11.20
C GLY A 446 6.93 -34.98 10.09
N ASP A 447 6.82 -35.57 8.92
CA ASP A 447 7.66 -35.23 7.78
C ASP A 447 7.49 -33.78 7.29
N SER A 448 8.44 -33.30 6.52
CA SER A 448 8.31 -31.97 5.88
C SER A 448 7.08 -31.94 4.96
N GLY A 449 6.31 -30.86 5.03
CA GLY A 449 5.09 -30.73 4.22
C GLY A 449 3.80 -31.34 4.81
N THR A 450 3.85 -32.01 5.99
CA THR A 450 2.66 -32.59 6.65
C THR A 450 1.72 -31.55 7.30
N GLY A 451 1.84 -30.27 7.00
CA GLY A 451 0.90 -29.25 7.49
C GLY A 451 1.09 -28.81 8.94
N LYS A 452 2.18 -29.19 9.63
CA LYS A 452 2.48 -28.79 11.03
C LYS A 452 2.40 -27.29 11.25
N SER A 453 3.07 -26.52 10.39
CA SER A 453 3.04 -25.05 10.47
C SER A 453 1.65 -24.48 10.14
N ALA A 454 0.85 -25.11 9.26
CA ALA A 454 -0.53 -24.72 9.01
C ALA A 454 -1.41 -24.94 10.26
N LEU A 455 -1.22 -26.06 10.96
CA LEU A 455 -1.89 -26.33 12.25
C LEU A 455 -1.52 -25.26 13.31
N LEU A 456 -0.24 -24.92 13.45
CA LEU A 456 0.18 -23.85 14.38
C LEU A 456 -0.39 -22.48 14.01
N ARG A 457 -0.45 -22.17 12.72
CA ARG A 457 -1.06 -20.91 12.22
C ARG A 457 -2.56 -20.89 12.49
N ALA A 458 -3.25 -22.01 12.38
CA ALA A 458 -4.67 -22.13 12.75
C ALA A 458 -4.85 -21.87 14.26
N ILE A 459 -4.00 -22.45 15.13
CA ILE A 459 -3.99 -22.18 16.57
C ILE A 459 -3.73 -20.70 16.87
N ALA A 460 -2.89 -20.05 16.07
CA ALA A 460 -2.60 -18.61 16.16
C ALA A 460 -3.76 -17.71 15.66
N GLY A 461 -4.81 -18.28 15.07
CA GLY A 461 -5.91 -17.52 14.43
C GLY A 461 -5.53 -16.88 13.10
N LEU A 462 -4.35 -17.18 12.57
CA LEU A 462 -3.85 -16.64 11.30
C LEU A 462 -4.35 -17.39 10.07
N TRP A 463 -4.84 -18.62 10.25
CA TRP A 463 -5.34 -19.50 9.20
C TRP A 463 -6.82 -19.82 9.41
N PRO A 464 -7.71 -19.10 8.74
CA PRO A 464 -9.14 -19.20 9.01
C PRO A 464 -9.86 -20.34 8.26
N TRP A 465 -9.24 -20.90 7.18
CA TRP A 465 -9.90 -21.87 6.31
C TRP A 465 -9.86 -23.29 6.89
N GLY A 466 -11.02 -23.92 6.95
CA GLY A 466 -11.17 -25.25 7.49
C GLY A 466 -12.45 -25.43 8.30
N HIS A 467 -12.49 -26.48 9.09
CA HIS A 467 -13.63 -26.81 9.93
C HIS A 467 -13.17 -27.21 11.33
N GLY A 468 -14.05 -27.08 12.30
CA GLY A 468 -13.78 -27.44 13.69
C GLY A 468 -13.58 -26.22 14.58
N ARG A 469 -13.23 -26.49 15.82
CA ARG A 469 -13.15 -25.48 16.87
C ARG A 469 -11.83 -25.58 17.62
N ILE A 470 -11.27 -24.43 17.94
CA ILE A 470 -10.12 -24.27 18.82
C ILE A 470 -10.61 -23.60 20.10
N GLU A 471 -10.57 -24.32 21.20
CA GLU A 471 -10.96 -23.84 22.53
C GLU A 471 -9.68 -23.47 23.30
N VAL A 472 -9.60 -22.25 23.78
CA VAL A 472 -8.46 -21.71 24.54
C VAL A 472 -8.95 -21.22 25.89
N ALA A 473 -8.22 -21.46 26.95
CA ALA A 473 -8.61 -21.00 28.29
C ALA A 473 -8.74 -19.46 28.32
N ASP A 474 -9.77 -18.94 29.03
CA ASP A 474 -10.07 -17.49 29.08
C ASP A 474 -8.88 -16.63 29.51
N HIS A 475 -8.10 -17.14 30.47
CA HIS A 475 -6.92 -16.46 31.00
C HIS A 475 -5.61 -16.79 30.26
N ALA A 476 -5.70 -17.48 29.11
CA ALA A 476 -4.53 -17.88 28.35
C ALA A 476 -3.80 -16.69 27.72
N ARG A 477 -2.53 -16.59 27.99
CA ARG A 477 -1.57 -15.68 27.34
C ARG A 477 -0.68 -16.51 26.43
N LEU A 478 -1.10 -16.64 25.16
CA LEU A 478 -0.35 -17.37 24.16
C LEU A 478 0.84 -16.53 23.66
N PHE A 479 1.96 -17.21 23.47
CA PHE A 479 3.11 -16.63 22.79
C PHE A 479 3.68 -17.59 21.77
N PHE A 480 3.86 -17.09 20.54
CA PHE A 480 4.36 -17.88 19.42
C PHE A 480 5.82 -17.56 19.15
N LEU A 481 6.63 -18.59 19.07
CA LEU A 481 8.03 -18.55 18.65
C LEU A 481 8.12 -19.13 17.24
N PRO A 482 8.22 -18.29 16.20
CA PRO A 482 8.36 -18.76 14.83
C PRO A 482 9.77 -19.27 14.56
N GLN A 483 9.93 -20.05 13.51
CA GLN A 483 11.23 -20.58 13.04
C GLN A 483 12.24 -19.45 12.77
N ARG A 484 11.78 -18.34 12.17
CA ARG A 484 12.56 -17.12 11.94
C ARG A 484 11.96 -15.97 12.75
N PRO A 485 12.58 -15.60 13.87
CA PRO A 485 12.10 -14.49 14.69
C PRO A 485 12.15 -13.15 13.94
N TYR A 486 11.06 -12.40 13.98
CA TYR A 486 11.01 -11.04 13.44
C TYR A 486 11.71 -10.07 14.39
N LEU A 487 12.54 -9.19 13.84
CA LEU A 487 13.16 -8.07 14.55
C LEU A 487 12.62 -6.74 13.97
N PRO A 488 11.99 -5.91 14.81
CA PRO A 488 11.58 -4.58 14.38
C PRO A 488 12.80 -3.69 14.14
N LEU A 489 12.61 -2.68 13.27
CA LEU A 489 13.59 -1.61 13.12
C LEU A 489 13.66 -0.79 14.42
N GLY A 490 14.87 -0.37 14.81
CA GLY A 490 15.10 0.43 16.01
C GLY A 490 16.16 -0.15 16.91
N THR A 491 15.96 -0.03 18.23
CA THR A 491 16.95 -0.48 19.23
C THR A 491 16.82 -1.97 19.56
N LEU A 492 17.88 -2.57 20.09
CA LEU A 492 17.85 -3.97 20.52
C LEU A 492 16.91 -4.17 21.73
N ARG A 493 16.75 -3.16 22.58
CA ARG A 493 15.74 -3.12 23.64
C ARG A 493 14.32 -3.26 23.07
N GLN A 494 13.97 -2.47 22.05
CA GLN A 494 12.69 -2.59 21.36
C GLN A 494 12.50 -3.99 20.76
N ALA A 495 13.56 -4.52 20.16
CA ALA A 495 13.53 -5.87 19.64
C ALA A 495 13.28 -6.92 20.74
N ALA A 496 13.83 -6.76 21.94
CA ALA A 496 13.64 -7.69 23.06
C ALA A 496 12.25 -7.59 23.71
N THR A 497 11.66 -6.39 23.78
CA THR A 497 10.34 -6.18 24.42
C THR A 497 9.17 -6.39 23.44
N TYR A 498 9.44 -6.44 22.15
CA TYR A 498 8.40 -6.60 21.10
C TYR A 498 7.47 -7.79 21.39
N PRO A 499 6.14 -7.63 21.21
CA PRO A 499 5.39 -6.49 20.66
C PRO A 499 5.04 -5.38 21.67
N ASP A 500 5.51 -5.44 22.92
CA ASP A 500 5.32 -4.37 23.90
C ASP A 500 6.28 -3.20 23.58
N THR A 501 6.06 -2.03 24.19
CA THR A 501 6.95 -0.87 24.03
C THR A 501 8.28 -1.09 24.73
N ALA A 502 9.32 -0.32 24.35
CA ALA A 502 10.66 -0.44 24.96
C ALA A 502 10.65 -0.29 26.48
N ASP A 503 9.79 0.58 27.01
CA ASP A 503 9.68 0.93 28.42
C ASP A 503 8.75 -0.01 29.22
N ALA A 504 8.16 -1.02 28.56
CA ALA A 504 7.23 -1.95 29.20
C ALA A 504 7.91 -2.84 30.27
N ARG A 505 9.23 -2.90 30.25
CA ARG A 505 10.05 -3.73 31.18
C ARG A 505 11.15 -2.89 31.78
N SER A 506 11.49 -3.16 33.04
CA SER A 506 12.62 -2.51 33.73
C SER A 506 13.96 -2.91 33.12
N ASP A 507 14.94 -2.00 33.16
CA ASP A 507 16.31 -2.27 32.68
C ASP A 507 16.93 -3.53 33.30
N GLY A 508 16.70 -3.74 34.60
CA GLY A 508 17.16 -4.94 35.28
C GLY A 508 16.56 -6.23 34.71
N ALA A 509 15.26 -6.22 34.35
CA ALA A 509 14.61 -7.38 33.76
C ALA A 509 15.17 -7.69 32.37
N VAL A 510 15.39 -6.67 31.55
CA VAL A 510 15.96 -6.82 30.19
C VAL A 510 17.39 -7.34 30.29
N THR A 511 18.21 -6.75 31.18
CA THR A 511 19.60 -7.18 31.43
C THR A 511 19.67 -8.64 31.87
N GLU A 512 18.81 -9.05 32.81
CA GLU A 512 18.76 -10.42 33.31
C GLU A 512 18.33 -11.41 32.24
N ALA A 513 17.33 -11.05 31.44
CA ALA A 513 16.89 -11.87 30.29
C ALA A 513 18.02 -12.08 29.28
N PHE A 514 18.78 -11.02 28.94
CA PHE A 514 19.91 -11.13 28.01
C PHE A 514 21.05 -12.02 28.57
N ARG A 515 21.37 -11.88 29.83
CA ARG A 515 22.36 -12.77 30.49
C ARG A 515 21.88 -14.22 30.47
N SER A 516 20.62 -14.45 30.82
CA SER A 516 20.07 -15.81 30.90
C SER A 516 20.12 -16.55 29.55
N VAL A 517 19.94 -15.83 28.42
CA VAL A 517 19.98 -16.43 27.07
C VAL A 517 21.36 -16.37 26.41
N GLY A 518 22.41 -15.87 27.10
CA GLY A 518 23.77 -15.77 26.55
C GLY A 518 23.98 -14.68 25.54
N LEU A 519 23.31 -13.54 25.71
CA LEU A 519 23.44 -12.33 24.88
C LEU A 519 24.05 -11.15 25.65
N GLU A 520 24.78 -11.41 26.72
CA GLU A 520 25.37 -10.38 27.59
C GLU A 520 26.32 -9.42 26.86
N HIS A 521 26.97 -9.87 25.80
CA HIS A 521 27.89 -9.05 25.01
C HIS A 521 27.21 -7.92 24.21
N TYR A 522 25.86 -7.90 24.16
CA TYR A 522 25.10 -6.82 23.57
C TYR A 522 24.54 -5.82 24.59
N LEU A 523 24.78 -5.99 25.89
CA LEU A 523 24.20 -5.14 26.92
C LEU A 523 24.58 -3.66 26.77
N ASP A 524 25.82 -3.38 26.38
CA ASP A 524 26.29 -2.01 26.15
C ASP A 524 25.67 -1.34 24.89
N ARG A 525 24.97 -2.12 24.05
CA ARG A 525 24.38 -1.69 22.81
C ARG A 525 22.86 -1.82 22.76
N LEU A 526 22.20 -2.01 23.90
CA LEU A 526 20.76 -2.22 23.99
C LEU A 526 19.96 -1.07 23.36
N ASP A 527 20.42 0.16 23.56
CA ASP A 527 19.73 1.37 23.09
C ASP A 527 20.30 1.93 21.79
N ALA A 528 21.26 1.23 21.16
CA ALA A 528 21.80 1.61 19.86
C ALA A 528 20.82 1.24 18.75
N GLU A 529 20.50 2.20 17.88
CA GLU A 529 19.76 1.96 16.64
C GLU A 529 20.68 1.33 15.59
N ALA A 530 20.33 0.16 15.11
CA ALA A 530 21.12 -0.56 14.11
C ALA A 530 20.21 -1.56 13.34
N PRO A 531 20.65 -2.04 12.18
CA PRO A 531 19.94 -3.09 11.43
C PRO A 531 20.17 -4.47 12.08
N TRP A 532 19.59 -4.66 13.27
CA TRP A 532 19.80 -5.84 14.12
C TRP A 532 19.45 -7.16 13.41
N ASP A 533 18.52 -7.11 12.45
CA ASP A 533 18.18 -8.28 11.65
C ASP A 533 19.36 -8.76 10.76
N GLN A 534 20.27 -7.86 10.37
CA GLN A 534 21.45 -8.18 9.58
C GLN A 534 22.68 -8.49 10.47
N ILE A 535 22.72 -7.91 11.68
CA ILE A 535 23.85 -8.05 12.61
C ILE A 535 23.79 -9.37 13.36
N LEU A 536 22.61 -9.76 13.86
CA LEU A 536 22.44 -10.96 14.66
C LEU A 536 22.47 -12.21 13.78
N SER A 537 23.24 -13.21 14.18
CA SER A 537 23.21 -14.55 13.60
C SER A 537 21.86 -15.25 13.84
N GLY A 538 21.55 -16.30 13.07
CA GLY A 538 20.31 -17.06 13.25
C GLY A 538 20.11 -17.58 14.68
N GLY A 539 21.18 -18.07 15.31
CA GLY A 539 21.15 -18.54 16.70
C GLY A 539 20.92 -17.42 17.72
N GLU A 540 21.52 -16.24 17.52
CA GLU A 540 21.29 -15.06 18.37
C GLU A 540 19.88 -14.53 18.24
N LYS A 541 19.30 -14.52 17.03
CA LYS A 541 17.89 -14.20 16.81
C LYS A 541 16.97 -15.14 17.58
N GLN A 542 17.24 -16.45 17.56
CA GLN A 542 16.48 -17.42 18.34
C GLN A 542 16.66 -17.19 19.83
N ARG A 543 17.90 -16.96 20.33
CA ARG A 543 18.14 -16.60 21.75
C ARG A 543 17.35 -15.36 22.17
N LEU A 544 17.31 -14.32 21.32
CA LEU A 544 16.51 -13.11 21.58
C LEU A 544 15.00 -13.43 21.65
N ALA A 545 14.50 -14.34 20.81
CA ALA A 545 13.11 -14.79 20.89
C ALA A 545 12.79 -15.50 22.23
N PHE A 546 13.72 -16.27 22.76
CA PHE A 546 13.60 -16.84 24.12
C PHE A 546 13.64 -15.75 25.20
N ALA A 547 14.49 -14.72 25.06
CA ALA A 547 14.48 -13.57 25.98
C ALA A 547 13.10 -12.90 26.03
N ARG A 548 12.41 -12.75 24.87
CA ARG A 548 11.02 -12.24 24.80
C ARG A 548 10.05 -13.09 25.62
N VAL A 549 10.16 -14.43 25.52
CA VAL A 549 9.32 -15.35 26.31
C VAL A 549 9.52 -15.14 27.81
N LEU A 550 10.79 -15.05 28.25
CA LEU A 550 11.12 -14.84 29.66
C LEU A 550 10.60 -13.50 30.18
N LEU A 551 10.74 -12.44 29.38
CA LEU A 551 10.25 -11.10 29.73
C LEU A 551 8.73 -11.02 29.81
N ARG A 552 7.99 -11.80 29.00
CA ARG A 552 6.53 -11.77 28.98
C ARG A 552 5.88 -12.73 29.96
N GLY A 553 6.51 -13.85 30.24
CA GLY A 553 5.97 -14.87 31.11
C GLY A 553 4.60 -15.41 30.65
N PRO A 554 4.47 -15.93 29.43
CA PRO A 554 3.22 -16.50 28.95
C PRO A 554 2.88 -17.80 29.67
N ASN A 555 1.61 -18.21 29.68
CA ASN A 555 1.18 -19.50 30.21
C ASN A 555 0.98 -20.56 29.13
N ILE A 556 0.97 -20.17 27.84
CA ILE A 556 1.01 -21.10 26.71
C ILE A 556 2.09 -20.63 25.72
N ILE A 557 3.05 -21.48 25.43
CA ILE A 557 4.14 -21.24 24.49
C ILE A 557 3.98 -22.19 23.31
N VAL A 558 3.92 -21.63 22.09
CA VAL A 558 3.84 -22.41 20.87
C VAL A 558 5.12 -22.16 20.05
N MET A 559 5.86 -23.22 19.74
CA MET A 559 7.16 -23.14 19.09
C MET A 559 7.12 -23.85 17.72
N ASP A 560 7.44 -23.14 16.64
CA ASP A 560 7.60 -23.69 15.30
C ASP A 560 9.10 -23.75 14.95
N GLU A 561 9.72 -24.91 15.16
CA GLU A 561 11.15 -25.14 14.95
C GLU A 561 12.07 -24.06 15.57
N ALA A 562 11.66 -23.49 16.70
CA ALA A 562 12.29 -22.31 17.30
C ALA A 562 13.73 -22.53 17.81
N THR A 563 14.22 -23.78 17.78
CA THR A 563 15.58 -24.16 18.16
C THR A 563 16.43 -24.67 16.99
N SER A 564 15.93 -24.56 15.75
CA SER A 564 16.57 -25.15 14.57
C SER A 564 17.94 -24.56 14.23
N ALA A 565 18.19 -23.28 14.54
CA ALA A 565 19.47 -22.60 14.33
C ALA A 565 20.40 -22.62 15.56
N LEU A 566 20.01 -23.31 16.64
CA LEU A 566 20.81 -23.42 17.84
C LEU A 566 21.70 -24.69 17.80
N ASP A 567 22.87 -24.58 18.37
CA ASP A 567 23.67 -25.73 18.70
C ASP A 567 23.02 -26.54 19.87
N PRO A 568 23.34 -27.82 20.03
CA PRO A 568 22.72 -28.66 21.05
C PRO A 568 22.86 -28.10 22.49
N ARG A 569 24.00 -27.49 22.83
CA ARG A 569 24.21 -26.90 24.16
C ARG A 569 23.33 -25.68 24.42
N SER A 570 23.22 -24.80 23.42
CA SER A 570 22.33 -23.64 23.50
C SER A 570 20.87 -24.05 23.53
N GLN A 571 20.48 -25.10 22.80
CA GLN A 571 19.13 -25.67 22.86
C GLN A 571 18.83 -26.20 24.28
N ASP A 572 19.72 -27.00 24.83
CA ASP A 572 19.57 -27.56 26.18
C ASP A 572 19.46 -26.46 27.26
N LEU A 573 20.29 -25.41 27.14
CA LEU A 573 20.26 -24.26 28.04
C LEU A 573 18.89 -23.54 27.98
N LEU A 574 18.43 -23.20 26.80
CA LEU A 574 17.20 -22.40 26.62
C LEU A 574 15.94 -23.20 26.97
N MET A 575 15.88 -24.48 26.60
CA MET A 575 14.77 -25.35 27.00
C MET A 575 14.77 -25.56 28.53
N GLY A 576 15.94 -25.75 29.13
CA GLY A 576 16.08 -25.83 30.58
C GLY A 576 15.64 -24.58 31.32
N LEU A 577 15.97 -23.39 30.77
CA LEU A 577 15.52 -22.09 31.30
C LEU A 577 14.01 -21.95 31.28
N LEU A 578 13.36 -22.33 30.17
CA LEU A 578 11.90 -22.31 30.09
C LEU A 578 11.26 -23.19 31.17
N LEU A 579 11.78 -24.39 31.35
CA LEU A 579 11.26 -25.33 32.34
C LEU A 579 11.46 -24.85 33.77
N LEU A 580 12.52 -24.09 34.05
CA LEU A 580 12.81 -23.55 35.38
C LEU A 580 12.04 -22.27 35.70
N GLN A 581 12.00 -21.32 34.77
CA GLN A 581 11.42 -20.02 35.04
C GLN A 581 9.90 -19.97 34.76
N LEU A 582 9.39 -20.87 33.89
CA LEU A 582 7.99 -20.95 33.50
C LEU A 582 7.44 -22.37 33.74
N GLU A 583 7.61 -22.90 34.97
CA GLU A 583 7.24 -24.28 35.33
C GLU A 583 5.80 -24.67 34.98
N GLN A 584 4.87 -23.72 35.12
CA GLN A 584 3.44 -23.97 34.89
C GLN A 584 3.01 -23.68 33.44
N ALA A 585 3.95 -23.25 32.58
CA ALA A 585 3.61 -22.95 31.19
C ALA A 585 3.38 -24.24 30.41
N THR A 586 2.31 -24.23 29.64
CA THR A 586 2.02 -25.25 28.63
C THR A 586 2.91 -24.99 27.41
N ILE A 587 3.63 -26.01 26.95
CA ILE A 587 4.54 -25.89 25.80
C ILE A 587 4.03 -26.77 24.66
N ILE A 588 3.87 -26.21 23.48
CA ILE A 588 3.53 -26.94 22.25
C ILE A 588 4.66 -26.69 21.26
N SER A 589 5.45 -27.70 20.97
CA SER A 589 6.60 -27.60 20.07
C SER A 589 6.36 -28.39 18.80
N VAL A 590 6.70 -27.80 17.65
CA VAL A 590 6.90 -28.52 16.40
C VAL A 590 8.41 -28.61 16.16
N GLY A 591 8.90 -29.81 15.87
CA GLY A 591 10.32 -30.01 15.60
C GLY A 591 10.62 -31.41 15.07
N HIS A 592 11.82 -31.55 14.49
CA HIS A 592 12.31 -32.84 13.92
C HIS A 592 13.44 -33.44 14.75
N ARG A 593 14.00 -32.68 15.72
CA ARG A 593 15.17 -33.12 16.47
C ARG A 593 14.76 -34.12 17.56
N PRO A 594 15.35 -35.32 17.63
CA PRO A 594 15.03 -36.31 18.63
C PRO A 594 15.31 -35.82 20.07
N GLU A 595 16.28 -34.92 20.23
CA GLU A 595 16.65 -34.36 21.55
C GLU A 595 15.51 -33.56 22.18
N LEU A 596 14.55 -33.05 21.40
CA LEU A 596 13.39 -32.33 21.92
C LEU A 596 12.47 -33.25 22.74
N GLU A 597 12.48 -34.55 22.51
CA GLU A 597 11.65 -35.52 23.26
C GLU A 597 11.95 -35.47 24.76
N HIS A 598 13.20 -35.17 25.16
CA HIS A 598 13.61 -35.07 26.56
C HIS A 598 12.88 -33.95 27.33
N TYR A 599 12.37 -32.95 26.66
CA TYR A 599 11.72 -31.79 27.27
C TYR A 599 10.19 -31.86 27.22
N HIS A 600 9.61 -32.93 26.68
CA HIS A 600 8.17 -33.05 26.44
C HIS A 600 7.59 -34.27 27.15
N ASP A 601 6.33 -34.17 27.56
CA ASP A 601 5.60 -35.22 28.28
C ASP A 601 4.77 -36.11 27.31
N ARG A 602 4.51 -35.62 26.08
CA ARG A 602 3.66 -36.30 25.11
C ARG A 602 4.10 -35.96 23.69
N LYS A 603 4.01 -36.94 22.79
CA LYS A 603 4.38 -36.83 21.37
C LYS A 603 3.20 -37.20 20.50
N ILE A 604 2.91 -36.30 19.55
CA ILE A 604 1.92 -36.54 18.49
C ILE A 604 2.67 -36.65 17.17
N VAL A 605 2.35 -37.70 16.40
CA VAL A 605 2.92 -37.92 15.08
C VAL A 605 1.87 -37.60 14.02
N LEU A 606 2.21 -36.69 13.12
CA LEU A 606 1.42 -36.36 11.94
C LEU A 606 2.04 -37.05 10.72
N GLU A 607 1.25 -37.84 10.00
CA GLU A 607 1.65 -38.46 8.74
C GLU A 607 0.77 -38.01 7.60
N GLY A 608 1.38 -37.74 6.45
CA GLY A 608 0.69 -37.40 5.22
C GLY A 608 0.26 -38.66 4.46
N SER A 609 -1.04 -38.81 4.20
CA SER A 609 -1.58 -39.86 3.37
C SER A 609 -2.54 -39.28 2.35
N GLY A 610 -2.28 -39.46 1.05
CA GLY A 610 -3.20 -39.02 -0.01
C GLY A 610 -3.36 -37.50 -0.14
N GLY A 611 -2.28 -36.71 0.21
CA GLY A 611 -2.30 -35.24 0.10
C GLY A 611 -2.82 -34.50 1.35
N CYS A 612 -3.21 -35.24 2.40
CA CYS A 612 -3.71 -34.70 3.65
C CYS A 612 -3.02 -35.36 4.83
N ALA A 613 -2.75 -34.63 5.93
CA ALA A 613 -2.13 -35.18 7.12
C ALA A 613 -3.18 -35.53 8.19
N ARG A 614 -2.88 -36.60 8.95
CA ARG A 614 -3.68 -37.05 10.08
C ARG A 614 -2.79 -37.42 11.27
N ILE A 615 -3.36 -37.42 12.45
CA ILE A 615 -2.69 -37.97 13.64
C ILE A 615 -2.68 -39.51 13.51
N VAL A 616 -1.48 -40.07 13.48
CA VAL A 616 -1.28 -41.54 13.43
C VAL A 616 -0.94 -42.09 14.80
N SER A 617 -0.27 -41.30 15.63
CA SER A 617 0.18 -41.72 16.94
C SER A 617 0.10 -40.59 17.96
N ASP A 618 -0.31 -40.93 19.17
CA ASP A 618 -0.39 -40.05 20.35
C ASP A 618 0.13 -40.81 21.54
N ILE A 619 1.39 -40.56 21.90
CA ILE A 619 2.15 -41.38 22.82
C ILE A 619 2.64 -40.52 23.99
N PRO A 620 2.43 -40.94 25.25
CA PRO A 620 3.12 -40.33 26.38
C PRO A 620 4.61 -40.62 26.29
N ILE A 621 5.43 -39.62 26.55
CA ILE A 621 6.89 -39.75 26.65
C ILE A 621 7.21 -39.77 28.14
N ALA A 622 8.01 -40.77 28.60
CA ALA A 622 8.58 -40.70 29.94
C ALA A 622 9.64 -39.59 29.97
N PRO A 623 9.46 -38.52 30.74
CA PRO A 623 10.45 -37.45 30.79
C PRO A 623 11.79 -38.01 31.30
N GLN A 624 12.80 -37.98 30.44
CA GLN A 624 14.15 -38.33 30.86
C GLN A 624 14.75 -37.09 31.52
N PRO A 625 15.28 -37.19 32.74
CA PRO A 625 15.96 -36.05 33.34
C PRO A 625 17.13 -35.63 32.45
N PRO A 626 17.26 -34.33 32.13
CA PRO A 626 18.39 -33.86 31.34
C PRO A 626 19.69 -34.27 32.00
N SER A 627 20.66 -34.80 31.24
CA SER A 627 21.97 -35.23 31.77
C SER A 627 22.66 -34.04 32.43
N VAL A 628 23.01 -34.22 33.71
CA VAL A 628 23.52 -33.18 34.62
C VAL A 628 24.79 -32.49 34.09
N ASP A 629 25.57 -33.16 33.27
CA ASP A 629 26.82 -32.67 32.68
C ASP A 629 26.63 -31.61 31.58
N ARG A 630 25.41 -31.37 31.14
CA ARG A 630 25.13 -30.45 30.04
C ARG A 630 24.80 -29.00 30.46
N PHE A 631 24.62 -28.77 31.78
CA PHE A 631 24.28 -27.45 32.31
C PHE A 631 25.46 -26.74 32.99
N PRO A 632 25.58 -25.41 32.89
CA PRO A 632 26.52 -24.64 33.71
C PRO A 632 26.31 -24.92 35.19
N ARG A 633 27.41 -25.08 35.96
CA ARG A 633 27.40 -25.52 37.38
C ARG A 633 26.41 -24.78 38.29
N GLY A 634 26.08 -23.51 38.01
CA GLY A 634 25.10 -22.73 38.79
C GLY A 634 23.64 -23.10 38.50
N LEU A 635 23.32 -23.47 37.26
CA LEU A 635 21.98 -23.87 36.82
C LEU A 635 21.66 -25.30 37.20
N THR A 636 22.68 -26.19 37.17
CA THR A 636 22.59 -27.61 37.49
C THR A 636 21.96 -27.85 38.85
N ARG A 637 22.34 -27.06 39.86
CA ARG A 637 21.84 -27.21 41.26
C ARG A 637 20.35 -26.85 41.37
N LYS A 638 19.86 -25.84 40.64
CA LYS A 638 18.44 -25.46 40.62
C LYS A 638 17.60 -26.47 39.83
N VAL A 639 18.09 -26.92 38.66
CA VAL A 639 17.39 -27.94 37.83
C VAL A 639 17.23 -29.25 38.59
N MET A 640 18.29 -29.71 39.30
CA MET A 640 18.20 -30.90 40.12
C MET A 640 17.20 -30.78 41.26
N ALA A 641 17.20 -29.65 41.97
CA ALA A 641 16.28 -29.45 43.08
C ALA A 641 14.81 -29.50 42.62
N THR A 642 14.52 -28.89 41.49
CA THR A 642 13.15 -28.81 40.93
C THR A 642 12.72 -30.14 40.33
N THR A 643 13.59 -30.83 39.58
CA THR A 643 13.29 -32.13 38.98
C THR A 643 13.11 -33.23 40.05
N VAL A 644 13.96 -33.27 41.06
CA VAL A 644 13.83 -34.21 42.20
C VAL A 644 12.56 -33.93 42.98
N HIS A 645 12.21 -32.66 43.21
CA HIS A 645 10.96 -32.29 43.87
C HIS A 645 9.71 -32.73 43.08
N LYS A 646 9.71 -32.53 41.75
CA LYS A 646 8.61 -32.99 40.88
C LYS A 646 8.45 -34.52 40.81
N ILE A 647 9.57 -35.24 40.77
CA ILE A 647 9.56 -36.71 40.83
C ILE A 647 9.00 -37.20 42.15
N MET A 648 9.37 -36.58 43.26
CA MET A 648 8.83 -36.94 44.60
C MET A 648 7.35 -36.57 44.76
N VAL A 649 6.89 -35.45 44.20
CA VAL A 649 5.48 -35.04 44.25
C VAL A 649 4.61 -35.97 43.36
N ASN A 650 5.07 -36.30 42.17
CA ASN A 650 4.33 -37.19 41.26
C ASN A 650 4.33 -38.64 41.74
N SER A 651 5.41 -39.13 42.40
CA SER A 651 5.43 -40.46 42.97
C SER A 651 4.52 -40.58 44.20
N ARG A 652 4.31 -39.51 44.96
CA ARG A 652 3.31 -39.46 46.05
C ARG A 652 1.86 -39.47 45.56
N LEU A 653 1.61 -38.91 44.40
CA LEU A 653 0.27 -38.89 43.75
C LEU A 653 -0.07 -40.22 43.03
N SER A 654 0.95 -40.99 42.63
CA SER A 654 0.76 -42.27 41.90
C SER A 654 0.84 -43.52 42.80
N GLY A 655 0.99 -43.40 44.11
CA GLY A 655 0.92 -44.54 45.06
C GLY A 655 2.06 -45.58 44.92
N MET A 656 3.11 -45.28 44.18
CA MET A 656 4.28 -46.16 44.10
C MET A 656 5.31 -45.79 45.17
N ALA A 657 5.42 -46.63 46.18
CA ALA A 657 6.49 -46.56 47.22
C ALA A 657 7.84 -46.81 46.56
N LEU A 658 8.68 -45.79 46.47
CA LEU A 658 10.10 -45.92 46.15
C LEU A 658 10.82 -46.41 47.42
N LEU A 659 11.46 -47.56 47.33
CA LEU A 659 12.45 -48.05 48.31
C LEU A 659 13.60 -47.03 48.47
N PRO A 660 14.09 -46.77 49.68
CA PRO A 660 15.19 -45.85 49.91
C PRO A 660 16.46 -46.33 49.21
N PRO A 661 17.31 -45.47 48.68
CA PRO A 661 18.60 -45.86 48.10
C PRO A 661 19.52 -46.39 49.21
N ASN A 662 20.09 -47.53 48.93
CA ASN A 662 21.08 -48.20 49.76
C ASN A 662 22.38 -47.36 49.90
N PRO A 663 22.84 -46.97 51.12
CA PRO A 663 24.06 -46.18 51.29
C PRO A 663 25.26 -47.12 51.41
N ALA A 664 25.76 -47.60 50.26
CA ALA A 664 27.09 -48.21 50.25
C ALA A 664 27.58 -48.47 48.84
N ARG A 665 28.34 -47.50 48.34
CA ARG A 665 29.56 -47.70 47.51
C ARG A 665 30.21 -46.36 47.25
N ASP A 666 31.07 -45.98 48.16
CA ASP A 666 32.23 -45.16 47.91
C ASP A 666 33.16 -45.92 46.94
N ILE A 667 33.57 -45.29 45.88
CA ILE A 667 34.92 -45.02 45.39
C ILE A 667 34.84 -44.24 44.14
#